data_d85fff04896d39dff4213f6f5ee1d716
#
_entry.id   d85fff04896d39dff4213f6f5ee1d716
#
_cell.length_a   1.000
_cell.length_b   1.000
_cell.length_c   1.000
_cell.angle_alpha   90.00
_cell.angle_beta   90.00
_cell.angle_gamma   90.00
#
_symmetry.space_group_name_H-M   'P 1'
#
loop_
_entity.id
_entity.type
_entity.pdbx_description
1 polymer ?
#
loop_
_entity_poly.entity_id
_entity_poly.type
_entity_poly.pdbx_seq_one_letter_code
_entity_poly.pdbx_strand_id
1 'polypeptide(L)'
;MRRACFVLALLLMVIGINAQNVGMLKVRELTLSNGMTVWLNEDHSQPKVFGAVVVNAGAKDCPNTGIAHYFEHIMFKGTQEIGTVDYAKEKPWLDSIAACYDLLAATTDDAKRAKIQQDINLLSQKAADYAIPNEFNTLISRYGGSSLNAGTSYDFTFYHNVFTPQYIEQWCRLNSDRFVNPVFRLFQGELETVYEEKNLYSDNIMSTALEKVTAELFGTQPYAYPVIGSTENLKNPKLSDMKAFYEKYYVGSNMGLVLCGDFDAETITPLLEKTFGRLPKGVKPVRGVSPLPDITAERTVEVKLPIPLVSAEALVFKAPTDYDKDANALKVALQMLSNGKAGMLDSLTNEGKMLMSAATTFSLNDAGAAAMIVIPNLLAKTAKAEAASLQQVQRLMAGDFSDESLLVQKQEIYRENARSLETIEERAMTMVEVMSSGHSWREYIENVEAVNSVTKDDVTAVAKRYLSAPFVRFSKKYGKYPKDRLTQPGYKPVVPANRGQESEYAKQLAQIPVREVSPRLIDFDKDASISKLGDEAVLYTVKNPVNELFNLSVKWNRGTLADPRLDAVDALLNNIGTDSLTRQQLGNALQTLGADMSFSVDKSSFSLEVTGIDKNFKPTMQLISHFIGNMKADEKSVKKVVDGAKTNEKSLTESNTDVLKAMLEYAAYGNRASTLHRTTAKEVKAMGGDAMIDAFRKVTSSACDIIYSGSLSNDEVRAIVGNTLPVEQSRQAYVDYSYDPMPYSSPVVYVFNKPDARQTLFFTYEQVSPLTTVQERIPATLFDQYLGGGMSSVMFQEVREFRSMAYSTGSRIMSRSLKRHASSPLAQITIVGTQADKTMGAISLVDSLLRDMPMDEKNFLTARQECVNEIYNEFPSFREIGAEIAAQRRQGYTEDSKTGWSELLRKATADDMRRFYESHIKANASHRALCIVGNKKKLNLKELSKYGKVVFLKEKDLFRK
;
A
#
# COMPACT_ATOMS: atom_id res chain seq x y z
N MET A 1 -49.13 2.62 6.34
CA MET A 1 -49.43 1.58 5.33
C MET A 1 -48.92 1.95 3.92
N ARG A 2 -49.23 3.15 3.32
CA ARG A 2 -48.67 3.48 1.99
C ARG A 2 -47.14 3.56 1.89
N ARG A 3 -46.44 3.97 2.94
CA ARG A 3 -44.96 4.05 2.96
C ARG A 3 -44.25 2.68 3.14
N ALA A 4 -44.87 1.75 3.85
CA ALA A 4 -44.37 0.38 3.96
C ALA A 4 -44.54 -0.42 2.67
N CYS A 5 -45.59 -0.13 1.89
CA CYS A 5 -45.80 -0.74 0.57
C CYS A 5 -44.78 -0.28 -0.47
N PHE A 6 -44.18 0.91 -0.32
CA PHE A 6 -43.16 1.42 -1.25
C PHE A 6 -41.82 0.69 -1.07
N VAL A 7 -41.43 0.36 0.15
CA VAL A 7 -40.25 -0.44 0.45
C VAL A 7 -40.43 -1.90 0.01
N LEU A 8 -41.66 -2.44 0.20
CA LEU A 8 -41.99 -3.81 -0.25
C LEU A 8 -42.05 -3.92 -1.79
N ALA A 9 -42.45 -2.86 -2.50
CA ALA A 9 -42.48 -2.83 -3.95
C ALA A 9 -41.06 -2.74 -4.57
N LEU A 10 -40.10 -2.13 -3.89
CA LEU A 10 -38.69 -2.13 -4.27
C LEU A 10 -38.04 -3.53 -4.10
N LEU A 11 -38.49 -4.31 -3.12
CA LEU A 11 -38.01 -5.66 -2.85
C LEU A 11 -38.49 -6.73 -3.85
N LEU A 12 -39.53 -6.46 -4.62
CA LEU A 12 -40.12 -7.44 -5.56
C LEU A 12 -39.57 -7.34 -7.00
N MET A 13 -38.63 -6.47 -7.30
CA MET A 13 -38.02 -6.35 -8.65
C MET A 13 -36.72 -7.15 -8.83
N VAL A 14 -36.41 -8.10 -7.95
CA VAL A 14 -35.28 -9.00 -8.15
C VAL A 14 -35.72 -10.18 -9.04
N ILE A 15 -35.74 -9.99 -10.36
CA ILE A 15 -35.97 -11.05 -11.32
C ILE A 15 -34.71 -11.27 -12.14
N GLY A 16 -34.18 -12.47 -12.04
CA GLY A 16 -33.31 -13.09 -13.04
C GLY A 16 -31.91 -12.51 -13.16
N ILE A 17 -31.01 -12.98 -12.29
CA ILE A 17 -29.59 -12.88 -12.58
C ILE A 17 -29.28 -13.99 -13.59
N ASN A 18 -29.17 -13.65 -14.87
CA ASN A 18 -28.30 -14.40 -15.75
C ASN A 18 -26.89 -14.15 -15.22
N ALA A 19 -26.17 -15.20 -14.85
CA ALA A 19 -24.74 -15.15 -14.61
C ALA A 19 -24.09 -14.59 -15.87
N GLN A 20 -23.85 -13.27 -15.88
CA GLN A 20 -23.03 -12.66 -16.91
C GLN A 20 -21.60 -12.98 -16.52
N ASN A 21 -20.88 -13.60 -17.45
CA ASN A 21 -19.48 -13.94 -17.37
C ASN A 21 -18.71 -12.79 -16.70
N VAL A 22 -17.86 -13.08 -15.74
CA VAL A 22 -16.73 -12.20 -15.35
C VAL A 22 -16.02 -11.94 -16.66
N GLY A 23 -16.28 -10.76 -17.25
CA GLY A 23 -16.06 -10.49 -18.66
C GLY A 23 -14.70 -11.00 -19.10
N MET A 24 -14.68 -11.88 -20.07
CA MET A 24 -13.58 -12.71 -20.50
C MET A 24 -12.28 -11.91 -20.63
N LEU A 25 -11.54 -11.77 -19.52
CA LEU A 25 -10.18 -11.29 -19.55
C LEU A 25 -9.39 -12.28 -20.41
N LYS A 26 -8.90 -11.83 -21.56
CA LYS A 26 -8.13 -12.67 -22.45
C LYS A 26 -6.71 -12.78 -21.90
N VAL A 27 -6.42 -13.83 -21.17
CA VAL A 27 -5.07 -14.19 -20.78
C VAL A 27 -4.57 -15.26 -21.76
N ARG A 28 -3.48 -14.95 -22.46
CA ARG A 28 -2.77 -15.90 -23.30
C ARG A 28 -1.74 -16.63 -22.47
N GLU A 29 -1.92 -17.92 -22.30
CA GLU A 29 -0.98 -18.79 -21.60
C GLU A 29 -0.06 -19.48 -22.63
N LEU A 30 1.24 -19.43 -22.40
CA LEU A 30 2.24 -20.10 -23.22
C LEU A 30 3.41 -20.61 -22.36
N THR A 31 4.25 -21.47 -22.94
CA THR A 31 5.43 -22.01 -22.26
C THR A 31 6.64 -21.84 -23.18
N LEU A 32 7.71 -21.24 -22.64
CA LEU A 32 8.97 -21.08 -23.38
C LEU A 32 9.72 -22.42 -23.50
N SER A 33 10.69 -22.48 -24.40
CA SER A 33 11.48 -23.69 -24.68
C SER A 33 12.20 -24.27 -23.44
N ASN A 34 12.52 -23.41 -22.46
CA ASN A 34 13.11 -23.82 -21.19
C ASN A 34 12.08 -24.24 -20.11
N GLY A 35 10.80 -24.29 -20.45
CA GLY A 35 9.72 -24.70 -19.55
C GLY A 35 9.14 -23.58 -18.68
N MET A 36 9.57 -22.32 -18.86
CA MET A 36 9.01 -21.18 -18.12
C MET A 36 7.58 -20.90 -18.61
N THR A 37 6.63 -20.79 -17.67
CA THR A 37 5.26 -20.42 -17.95
C THR A 37 5.15 -18.91 -18.18
N VAL A 38 4.41 -18.48 -19.20
CA VAL A 38 4.19 -17.06 -19.50
C VAL A 38 2.72 -16.78 -19.67
N TRP A 39 2.22 -15.76 -18.98
CA TRP A 39 0.85 -15.26 -19.08
C TRP A 39 0.85 -13.82 -19.57
N LEU A 40 0.14 -13.56 -20.66
CA LEU A 40 0.05 -12.27 -21.33
C LEU A 40 -1.40 -11.77 -21.29
N ASN A 41 -1.60 -10.58 -20.76
CA ASN A 41 -2.87 -9.85 -20.86
C ASN A 41 -2.63 -8.50 -21.54
N GLU A 42 -3.04 -8.43 -22.81
CA GLU A 42 -2.92 -7.25 -23.67
C GLU A 42 -4.03 -6.26 -23.34
N ASP A 43 -3.66 -5.02 -22.97
CA ASP A 43 -4.58 -3.94 -22.63
C ASP A 43 -3.99 -2.58 -22.99
N HIS A 44 -4.56 -1.92 -24.01
CA HIS A 44 -4.13 -0.60 -24.51
C HIS A 44 -4.86 0.58 -23.84
N SER A 45 -5.56 0.37 -22.74
CA SER A 45 -6.32 1.43 -22.06
C SER A 45 -5.41 2.48 -21.40
N GLN A 46 -4.21 2.07 -20.97
CA GLN A 46 -3.20 2.93 -20.38
C GLN A 46 -1.82 2.67 -21.03
N PRO A 47 -0.98 3.70 -21.22
CA PRO A 47 0.32 3.57 -21.89
C PRO A 47 1.41 3.00 -20.96
N LYS A 48 1.14 1.89 -20.32
CA LYS A 48 2.04 1.21 -19.39
C LYS A 48 1.94 -0.30 -19.47
N VAL A 49 2.99 -0.97 -19.02
CA VAL A 49 3.03 -2.42 -18.85
C VAL A 49 3.44 -2.75 -17.43
N PHE A 50 2.71 -3.62 -16.77
CA PHE A 50 3.14 -4.28 -15.54
C PHE A 50 3.82 -5.60 -15.89
N GLY A 51 5.06 -5.76 -15.46
CA GLY A 51 5.82 -6.99 -15.65
C GLY A 51 6.22 -7.62 -14.33
N ALA A 52 5.97 -8.93 -14.17
CA ALA A 52 6.36 -9.69 -12.98
C ALA A 52 6.99 -11.02 -13.34
N VAL A 53 8.08 -11.37 -12.66
CA VAL A 53 8.69 -12.70 -12.68
C VAL A 53 8.38 -13.40 -11.37
N VAL A 54 7.79 -14.59 -11.45
CA VAL A 54 7.39 -15.43 -10.31
C VAL A 54 8.34 -16.60 -10.20
N VAL A 55 8.83 -16.87 -8.99
CA VAL A 55 9.61 -18.05 -8.67
C VAL A 55 8.80 -18.89 -7.69
N ASN A 56 8.49 -20.14 -8.04
CA ASN A 56 7.75 -21.04 -7.18
C ASN A 56 8.66 -21.61 -6.07
N ALA A 57 9.16 -20.69 -5.23
CA ALA A 57 9.93 -20.97 -4.03
C ALA A 57 9.80 -19.80 -3.06
N GLY A 58 9.55 -20.08 -1.81
CA GLY A 58 9.37 -19.09 -0.76
C GLY A 58 9.98 -19.55 0.56
N ALA A 59 9.53 -18.96 1.66
CA ALA A 59 10.09 -19.22 2.98
C ALA A 59 9.91 -20.67 3.44
N LYS A 60 8.86 -21.39 2.99
CA LYS A 60 8.67 -22.80 3.35
C LYS A 60 9.74 -23.73 2.78
N ASP A 61 10.41 -23.33 1.68
CA ASP A 61 11.43 -24.14 1.00
C ASP A 61 12.81 -24.00 1.67
N CYS A 62 12.96 -23.06 2.60
CA CYS A 62 14.13 -22.81 3.43
C CYS A 62 13.71 -22.39 4.86
N PRO A 63 13.00 -23.26 5.61
CA PRO A 63 12.32 -22.89 6.85
C PRO A 63 13.27 -22.24 7.86
N ASN A 64 12.81 -21.18 8.52
CA ASN A 64 13.50 -20.45 9.58
C ASN A 64 14.82 -19.73 9.19
N THR A 65 15.34 -19.94 7.99
CA THR A 65 16.65 -19.39 7.57
C THR A 65 16.57 -17.94 7.09
N GLY A 66 15.41 -17.52 6.53
CA GLY A 66 15.26 -16.24 5.84
C GLY A 66 15.94 -16.16 4.47
N ILE A 67 16.48 -17.30 3.95
CA ILE A 67 17.26 -17.33 2.69
C ILE A 67 16.42 -16.81 1.53
N ALA A 68 15.17 -17.24 1.36
CA ALA A 68 14.33 -16.81 0.25
C ALA A 68 14.14 -15.28 0.24
N HIS A 69 13.83 -14.68 1.37
CA HIS A 69 13.66 -13.24 1.53
C HIS A 69 14.99 -12.48 1.34
N TYR A 70 16.06 -12.96 1.95
CA TYR A 70 17.35 -12.30 1.77
C TYR A 70 17.86 -12.40 0.33
N PHE A 71 17.63 -13.54 -0.33
CA PHE A 71 17.99 -13.72 -1.75
C PHE A 71 17.20 -12.75 -2.64
N GLU A 72 15.94 -12.48 -2.31
CA GLU A 72 15.14 -11.46 -2.99
C GLU A 72 15.87 -10.11 -2.98
N HIS A 73 16.39 -9.65 -1.84
CA HIS A 73 17.15 -8.40 -1.72
C HIS A 73 18.44 -8.42 -2.58
N ILE A 74 19.15 -9.52 -2.59
CA ILE A 74 20.40 -9.68 -3.34
C ILE A 74 20.17 -9.58 -4.86
N MET A 75 19.01 -9.96 -5.34
CA MET A 75 18.65 -9.89 -6.75
C MET A 75 18.61 -8.45 -7.31
N PHE A 76 18.67 -7.41 -6.47
CA PHE A 76 18.81 -6.01 -6.88
C PHE A 76 20.25 -5.52 -6.97
N LYS A 77 21.25 -6.35 -6.61
CA LYS A 77 22.67 -5.94 -6.54
C LYS A 77 23.43 -6.16 -7.84
N GLY A 78 22.73 -6.56 -8.91
CA GLY A 78 23.27 -6.74 -10.24
C GLY A 78 23.70 -8.18 -10.53
N THR A 79 24.42 -8.34 -11.64
CA THR A 79 24.78 -9.61 -12.24
C THR A 79 26.27 -9.68 -12.55
N GLN A 80 26.71 -10.70 -13.27
CA GLN A 80 28.07 -10.74 -13.81
C GLN A 80 28.34 -9.65 -14.83
N GLU A 81 27.28 -9.12 -15.49
CA GLU A 81 27.36 -8.10 -16.52
C GLU A 81 26.96 -6.70 -16.00
N ILE A 82 26.00 -6.63 -15.06
CA ILE A 82 25.42 -5.41 -14.52
C ILE A 82 25.99 -5.16 -13.12
N GLY A 83 26.39 -3.93 -12.80
CA GLY A 83 26.85 -3.53 -11.46
C GLY A 83 28.33 -3.76 -11.23
N THR A 84 29.12 -3.97 -12.26
CA THR A 84 30.58 -4.16 -12.18
C THR A 84 31.30 -3.53 -13.37
N VAL A 85 32.51 -3.03 -13.12
CA VAL A 85 33.43 -2.59 -14.20
C VAL A 85 34.27 -3.74 -14.74
N ASP A 86 34.52 -4.81 -13.94
CA ASP A 86 35.31 -5.98 -14.33
C ASP A 86 34.99 -7.15 -13.39
N TYR A 87 34.03 -7.98 -13.78
CA TYR A 87 33.62 -9.14 -12.98
C TYR A 87 34.75 -10.18 -12.78
N ALA A 88 35.64 -10.37 -13.77
CA ALA A 88 36.73 -11.35 -13.66
C ALA A 88 37.69 -10.98 -12.52
N LYS A 89 37.91 -9.68 -12.29
CA LYS A 89 38.72 -9.19 -11.17
C LYS A 89 37.94 -9.09 -9.84
N GLU A 90 36.65 -8.86 -9.90
CA GLU A 90 35.76 -8.80 -8.72
C GLU A 90 35.55 -10.19 -8.09
N LYS A 91 35.28 -11.19 -8.92
CA LYS A 91 34.90 -12.56 -8.51
C LYS A 91 35.79 -13.19 -7.43
N PRO A 92 37.15 -13.15 -7.47
CA PRO A 92 37.98 -13.75 -6.42
C PRO A 92 37.72 -13.17 -5.03
N TRP A 93 37.41 -11.88 -4.94
CA TRP A 93 37.07 -11.23 -3.67
C TRP A 93 35.69 -11.65 -3.18
N LEU A 94 34.69 -11.76 -4.06
CA LEU A 94 33.36 -12.26 -3.72
C LEU A 94 33.39 -13.71 -3.26
N ASP A 95 34.17 -14.58 -3.91
CA ASP A 95 34.35 -15.97 -3.49
C ASP A 95 34.99 -16.04 -2.10
N SER A 96 35.98 -15.17 -1.82
CA SER A 96 36.62 -15.09 -0.50
C SER A 96 35.65 -14.59 0.58
N ILE A 97 34.82 -13.64 0.29
CA ILE A 97 33.75 -13.14 1.18
C ILE A 97 32.77 -14.28 1.49
N ALA A 98 32.33 -15.03 0.47
CA ALA A 98 31.44 -16.18 0.66
C ALA A 98 32.06 -17.23 1.62
N ALA A 99 33.33 -17.61 1.42
CA ALA A 99 34.05 -18.53 2.31
C ALA A 99 34.12 -17.97 3.75
N CYS A 100 34.35 -16.67 3.93
CA CYS A 100 34.36 -16.05 5.26
C CYS A 100 33.02 -16.12 5.95
N TYR A 101 31.89 -15.92 5.24
CA TYR A 101 30.54 -16.04 5.82
C TYR A 101 30.22 -17.48 6.22
N ASP A 102 30.59 -18.47 5.41
CA ASP A 102 30.41 -19.87 5.76
C ASP A 102 31.26 -20.26 6.99
N LEU A 103 32.48 -19.72 7.09
CA LEU A 103 33.33 -19.88 8.27
C LEU A 103 32.76 -19.16 9.49
N LEU A 104 32.22 -17.95 9.32
CA LEU A 104 31.57 -17.18 10.39
C LEU A 104 30.39 -17.95 10.97
N ALA A 105 29.55 -18.55 10.11
CA ALA A 105 28.41 -19.37 10.52
C ALA A 105 28.81 -20.62 11.29
N ALA A 106 29.96 -21.22 10.97
CA ALA A 106 30.52 -22.41 11.65
C ALA A 106 31.27 -22.06 12.94
N THR A 107 31.54 -20.78 13.23
CA THR A 107 32.39 -20.35 14.35
C THR A 107 31.54 -19.81 15.51
N THR A 108 31.74 -20.35 16.73
CA THR A 108 31.02 -19.94 17.95
C THR A 108 31.87 -19.05 18.88
N ASP A 109 33.17 -19.04 18.71
CA ASP A 109 34.10 -18.22 19.51
C ASP A 109 34.05 -16.76 19.11
N ASP A 110 33.69 -15.87 20.05
CA ASP A 110 33.47 -14.45 19.78
C ASP A 110 34.71 -13.71 19.24
N ALA A 111 35.91 -14.06 19.73
CA ALA A 111 37.16 -13.43 19.28
C ALA A 111 37.49 -13.82 17.83
N LYS A 112 37.30 -15.11 17.50
CA LYS A 112 37.45 -15.57 16.11
C LYS A 112 36.39 -14.95 15.20
N ARG A 113 35.15 -14.90 15.62
CA ARG A 113 34.07 -14.23 14.88
C ARG A 113 34.40 -12.76 14.59
N ALA A 114 34.90 -12.03 15.60
CA ALA A 114 35.28 -10.62 15.41
C ALA A 114 36.44 -10.50 14.38
N LYS A 115 37.39 -11.42 14.35
CA LYS A 115 38.45 -11.41 13.35
C LYS A 115 37.92 -11.71 11.95
N ILE A 116 37.08 -12.74 11.80
CA ILE A 116 36.45 -13.06 10.51
C ILE A 116 35.65 -11.85 10.00
N GLN A 117 34.94 -11.14 10.88
CA GLN A 117 34.20 -9.90 10.50
C GLN A 117 35.14 -8.79 10.00
N GLN A 118 36.35 -8.67 10.58
CA GLN A 118 37.38 -7.74 10.09
C GLN A 118 37.87 -8.14 8.70
N ASP A 119 38.08 -9.42 8.47
CA ASP A 119 38.47 -9.95 7.15
C ASP A 119 37.38 -9.72 6.11
N ILE A 120 36.10 -9.95 6.46
CA ILE A 120 34.95 -9.62 5.60
C ILE A 120 34.93 -8.12 5.25
N ASN A 121 35.14 -7.21 6.22
CA ASN A 121 35.19 -5.77 5.96
C ASN A 121 36.30 -5.41 4.95
N LEU A 122 37.48 -5.99 5.11
CA LEU A 122 38.64 -5.75 4.22
C LEU A 122 38.37 -6.27 2.79
N LEU A 123 37.85 -7.50 2.69
CA LEU A 123 37.55 -8.12 1.40
C LEU A 123 36.42 -7.37 0.68
N SER A 124 35.38 -6.92 1.44
CA SER A 124 34.28 -6.12 0.90
C SER A 124 34.75 -4.79 0.32
N GLN A 125 35.74 -4.14 0.94
CA GLN A 125 36.36 -2.92 0.36
C GLN A 125 37.05 -3.22 -0.97
N LYS A 126 37.80 -4.33 -1.06
CA LYS A 126 38.48 -4.73 -2.30
C LYS A 126 37.51 -5.11 -3.42
N ALA A 127 36.41 -5.81 -3.07
CA ALA A 127 35.34 -6.10 -4.04
C ALA A 127 34.67 -4.81 -4.53
N ALA A 128 34.46 -3.84 -3.65
CA ALA A 128 33.82 -2.55 -3.98
C ALA A 128 34.65 -1.69 -4.94
N ASP A 129 35.94 -1.94 -5.10
CA ASP A 129 36.78 -1.27 -6.13
C ASP A 129 36.31 -1.60 -7.55
N TYR A 130 35.54 -2.67 -7.75
CA TYR A 130 34.98 -3.09 -9.03
C TYR A 130 33.47 -2.86 -9.13
N ALA A 131 32.79 -2.69 -8.01
CA ALA A 131 31.33 -2.55 -7.98
C ALA A 131 30.87 -1.20 -8.52
N ILE A 132 29.87 -1.22 -9.41
CA ILE A 132 29.05 -0.05 -9.77
C ILE A 132 27.77 -0.13 -8.93
N PRO A 133 27.60 0.76 -7.93
CA PRO A 133 26.51 0.63 -7.01
C PRO A 133 25.16 0.92 -7.68
N ASN A 134 24.16 0.12 -7.32
CA ASN A 134 22.75 0.32 -7.71
C ASN A 134 22.46 0.42 -9.22
N GLU A 135 23.36 -0.07 -10.07
CA GLU A 135 23.26 0.09 -11.52
C GLU A 135 21.99 -0.57 -12.08
N PHE A 136 21.60 -1.74 -11.57
CA PHE A 136 20.38 -2.41 -12.01
C PHE A 136 19.14 -1.52 -11.82
N ASN A 137 18.95 -0.95 -10.63
CA ASN A 137 17.81 -0.08 -10.34
C ASN A 137 17.84 1.20 -11.19
N THR A 138 19.04 1.79 -11.37
CA THR A 138 19.24 2.97 -12.22
C THR A 138 18.87 2.69 -13.67
N LEU A 139 19.22 1.50 -14.20
CA LEU A 139 18.85 1.12 -15.57
C LEU A 139 17.34 0.87 -15.71
N ILE A 140 16.70 0.20 -14.74
CA ILE A 140 15.25 0.04 -14.75
C ILE A 140 14.56 1.42 -14.81
N SER A 141 14.95 2.34 -13.92
CA SER A 141 14.37 3.70 -13.91
C SER A 141 14.62 4.47 -15.20
N ARG A 142 15.83 4.40 -15.74
CA ARG A 142 16.21 5.04 -17.01
C ARG A 142 15.33 4.56 -18.16
N TYR A 143 15.02 3.28 -18.20
CA TYR A 143 14.18 2.67 -19.22
C TYR A 143 12.70 2.56 -18.82
N GLY A 144 12.17 3.64 -18.25
CA GLY A 144 10.74 3.83 -18.04
C GLY A 144 10.14 3.06 -16.86
N GLY A 145 11.00 2.37 -16.09
CA GLY A 145 10.54 1.60 -14.94
C GLY A 145 10.18 2.49 -13.76
N SER A 146 9.02 2.20 -13.17
CA SER A 146 8.53 2.78 -11.92
C SER A 146 7.98 1.66 -11.02
N SER A 147 7.71 1.94 -9.77
CA SER A 147 7.15 0.98 -8.81
C SER A 147 7.96 -0.32 -8.72
N LEU A 148 9.29 -0.24 -8.90
CA LEU A 148 10.19 -1.39 -8.80
C LEU A 148 10.13 -1.96 -7.39
N ASN A 149 9.72 -3.22 -7.28
CA ASN A 149 9.58 -3.91 -5.99
C ASN A 149 9.72 -5.43 -6.17
N ALA A 150 9.76 -6.12 -5.06
CA ALA A 150 9.68 -7.57 -4.99
C ALA A 150 8.98 -7.98 -3.69
N GLY A 151 8.62 -9.24 -3.58
CA GLY A 151 8.04 -9.78 -2.37
C GLY A 151 8.28 -11.27 -2.24
N THR A 152 8.49 -11.70 -1.01
CA THR A 152 8.64 -13.10 -0.64
C THR A 152 7.47 -13.51 0.24
N SER A 153 6.75 -14.54 -0.20
CA SER A 153 5.71 -15.23 0.55
C SER A 153 6.26 -16.53 1.16
N TYR A 154 5.40 -17.28 1.81
CA TYR A 154 5.73 -18.66 2.21
C TYR A 154 5.94 -19.56 1.00
N ASP A 155 5.16 -19.38 -0.08
CA ASP A 155 5.08 -20.30 -1.19
C ASP A 155 5.81 -19.85 -2.45
N PHE A 156 6.06 -18.55 -2.60
CA PHE A 156 6.68 -17.98 -3.80
C PHE A 156 7.44 -16.71 -3.50
N THR A 157 8.30 -16.33 -4.44
CA THR A 157 8.97 -15.02 -4.50
C THR A 157 8.63 -14.39 -5.85
N PHE A 158 8.36 -13.09 -5.90
CA PHE A 158 8.07 -12.41 -7.15
C PHE A 158 8.78 -11.06 -7.22
N TYR A 159 9.07 -10.64 -8.44
CA TYR A 159 9.79 -9.42 -8.76
C TYR A 159 9.02 -8.66 -9.82
N HIS A 160 8.66 -7.41 -9.58
CA HIS A 160 7.81 -6.67 -10.49
C HIS A 160 8.17 -5.20 -10.61
N ASN A 161 7.73 -4.60 -11.69
CA ASN A 161 7.65 -3.15 -11.85
C ASN A 161 6.70 -2.77 -12.98
N VAL A 162 6.27 -1.52 -13.00
CA VAL A 162 5.60 -0.88 -14.12
C VAL A 162 6.65 -0.25 -15.02
N PHE A 163 6.44 -0.24 -16.33
CA PHE A 163 7.32 0.43 -17.29
C PHE A 163 6.55 0.91 -18.52
N THR A 164 7.14 1.86 -19.26
CA THR A 164 6.54 2.38 -20.49
C THR A 164 6.78 1.43 -21.67
N PRO A 165 5.78 1.21 -22.55
CA PRO A 165 5.81 0.20 -23.63
C PRO A 165 7.01 0.28 -24.57
N GLN A 166 7.51 1.49 -24.86
CA GLN A 166 8.64 1.69 -25.78
C GLN A 166 9.96 1.07 -25.28
N TYR A 167 10.06 0.71 -24.00
CA TYR A 167 11.25 0.10 -23.40
C TYR A 167 11.09 -1.40 -23.12
N ILE A 168 10.13 -2.06 -23.75
CA ILE A 168 9.82 -3.48 -23.46
C ILE A 168 11.03 -4.41 -23.76
N GLU A 169 11.85 -4.09 -24.78
CA GLU A 169 13.06 -4.87 -25.07
C GLU A 169 14.11 -4.70 -23.99
N GLN A 170 14.36 -3.48 -23.54
CA GLN A 170 15.29 -3.20 -22.44
C GLN A 170 14.83 -3.86 -21.14
N TRP A 171 13.52 -3.80 -20.86
CA TRP A 171 12.93 -4.46 -19.69
C TRP A 171 13.15 -5.98 -19.72
N CYS A 172 12.85 -6.61 -20.84
CA CYS A 172 13.05 -8.06 -21.01
C CYS A 172 14.52 -8.47 -20.85
N ARG A 173 15.45 -7.69 -21.40
CA ARG A 173 16.89 -7.97 -21.27
C ARG A 173 17.38 -7.81 -19.84
N LEU A 174 17.06 -6.70 -19.16
CA LEU A 174 17.44 -6.43 -17.79
C LEU A 174 16.90 -7.50 -16.83
N ASN A 175 15.59 -7.75 -16.89
CA ASN A 175 14.97 -8.70 -15.99
C ASN A 175 15.34 -10.16 -16.29
N SER A 176 15.61 -10.55 -17.53
CA SER A 176 16.11 -11.90 -17.80
C SER A 176 17.54 -12.07 -17.29
N ASP A 177 18.42 -11.08 -17.45
CA ASP A 177 19.83 -11.19 -17.04
C ASP A 177 19.97 -11.34 -15.52
N ARG A 178 19.17 -10.62 -14.72
CA ARG A 178 19.19 -10.74 -13.25
C ARG A 178 18.92 -12.16 -12.74
N PHE A 179 18.18 -12.98 -13.51
CA PHE A 179 17.88 -14.37 -13.14
C PHE A 179 18.86 -15.39 -13.72
N VAL A 180 19.60 -15.02 -14.77
CA VAL A 180 20.60 -15.92 -15.39
C VAL A 180 21.91 -15.90 -14.62
N ASN A 181 22.39 -14.74 -14.22
CA ASN A 181 23.74 -14.55 -13.69
C ASN A 181 23.80 -13.67 -12.43
N PRO A 182 22.98 -13.90 -11.39
CA PRO A 182 23.00 -13.07 -10.19
C PRO A 182 24.33 -13.14 -9.45
N VAL A 183 24.72 -12.06 -8.79
CA VAL A 183 25.97 -11.93 -8.03
C VAL A 183 25.69 -11.40 -6.63
N PHE A 184 26.26 -12.02 -5.59
CA PHE A 184 26.12 -11.61 -4.19
C PHE A 184 27.04 -10.41 -3.87
N ARG A 185 26.84 -9.33 -4.56
CA ARG A 185 27.60 -8.09 -4.42
C ARG A 185 27.08 -7.26 -3.26
N LEU A 186 27.99 -6.57 -2.55
CA LEU A 186 27.66 -5.70 -1.42
C LEU A 186 26.82 -6.40 -0.33
N PHE A 187 27.00 -7.68 -0.19
CA PHE A 187 26.23 -8.58 0.71
C PHE A 187 26.16 -8.06 2.14
N GLN A 188 27.29 -7.59 2.68
CA GLN A 188 27.39 -7.11 4.06
C GLN A 188 26.47 -5.93 4.34
N GLY A 189 26.38 -4.97 3.41
CA GLY A 189 25.48 -3.80 3.53
C GLY A 189 24.01 -4.21 3.49
N GLU A 190 23.67 -5.15 2.62
CA GLU A 190 22.31 -5.65 2.51
C GLU A 190 21.87 -6.46 3.72
N LEU A 191 22.79 -7.22 4.34
CA LEU A 191 22.52 -7.91 5.59
C LEU A 191 22.12 -6.95 6.72
N GLU A 192 22.78 -5.79 6.80
CA GLU A 192 22.42 -4.75 7.76
C GLU A 192 21.01 -4.17 7.48
N THR A 193 20.63 -4.04 6.20
CA THR A 193 19.30 -3.60 5.80
C THR A 193 18.22 -4.60 6.24
N VAL A 194 18.45 -5.89 6.03
CA VAL A 194 17.53 -6.96 6.49
C VAL A 194 17.45 -7.02 8.03
N TYR A 195 18.54 -6.72 8.73
CA TYR A 195 18.51 -6.60 10.19
C TYR A 195 17.58 -5.45 10.66
N GLU A 196 17.64 -4.31 9.98
CA GLU A 196 16.74 -3.19 10.27
C GLU A 196 15.28 -3.56 10.01
N GLU A 197 15.02 -4.26 8.95
CA GLU A 197 13.67 -4.73 8.62
C GLU A 197 13.14 -5.71 9.67
N LYS A 198 13.95 -6.67 10.13
CA LYS A 198 13.56 -7.56 11.22
C LYS A 198 13.31 -6.81 12.54
N ASN A 199 14.10 -5.77 12.82
CA ASN A 199 13.89 -4.90 13.97
C ASN A 199 12.54 -4.14 13.85
N LEU A 200 12.18 -3.68 12.64
CA LEU A 200 10.90 -3.03 12.35
C LEU A 200 9.72 -3.98 12.57
N TYR A 201 9.80 -5.22 12.06
CA TYR A 201 8.77 -6.24 12.29
C TYR A 201 8.61 -6.60 13.76
N SER A 202 9.71 -6.64 14.52
CA SER A 202 9.68 -6.87 15.97
C SER A 202 9.01 -5.73 16.74
N ASP A 203 8.97 -4.51 16.19
CA ASP A 203 8.25 -3.37 16.76
C ASP A 203 6.77 -3.33 16.35
N ASN A 204 6.37 -4.09 15.32
CA ASN A 204 5.00 -4.17 14.86
C ASN A 204 4.20 -5.21 15.65
N ILE A 205 3.15 -4.75 16.35
CA ILE A 205 2.31 -5.58 17.23
C ILE A 205 1.59 -6.69 16.44
N MET A 206 1.11 -6.38 15.23
CA MET A 206 0.37 -7.35 14.41
C MET A 206 1.30 -8.43 13.85
N SER A 207 2.49 -8.06 13.39
CA SER A 207 3.49 -9.02 12.92
C SER A 207 3.88 -9.99 14.03
N THR A 208 4.12 -9.48 15.24
CA THR A 208 4.44 -10.30 16.41
C THR A 208 3.27 -11.24 16.80
N ALA A 209 2.04 -10.77 16.71
CA ALA A 209 0.86 -11.60 16.98
C ALA A 209 0.74 -12.72 15.94
N LEU A 210 0.92 -12.40 14.66
CA LEU A 210 0.86 -13.38 13.56
C LEU A 210 1.97 -14.43 13.67
N GLU A 211 3.22 -14.04 13.93
CA GLU A 211 4.33 -14.97 14.16
C GLU A 211 4.00 -15.95 15.30
N LYS A 212 3.36 -15.48 16.38
CA LYS A 212 2.93 -16.35 17.49
C LYS A 212 1.80 -17.30 17.07
N VAL A 213 0.84 -16.80 16.28
CA VAL A 213 -0.28 -17.61 15.78
C VAL A 213 0.22 -18.70 14.86
N THR A 214 1.06 -18.38 13.87
CA THR A 214 1.60 -19.39 12.93
C THR A 214 2.50 -20.40 13.61
N ALA A 215 3.36 -19.98 14.54
CA ALA A 215 4.20 -20.89 15.33
C ALA A 215 3.36 -21.91 16.13
N GLU A 216 2.27 -21.48 16.74
CA GLU A 216 1.40 -22.37 17.51
C GLU A 216 0.51 -23.28 16.66
N LEU A 217 0.10 -22.82 15.48
CA LEU A 217 -0.74 -23.61 14.57
C LEU A 217 0.08 -24.69 13.86
N PHE A 218 1.27 -24.34 13.36
CA PHE A 218 2.07 -25.21 12.51
C PHE A 218 3.18 -25.98 13.26
N GLY A 219 3.52 -25.56 14.50
CA GLY A 219 4.51 -26.25 15.35
C GLY A 219 5.91 -26.28 14.75
N THR A 220 6.35 -27.42 14.24
CA THR A 220 7.68 -27.58 13.61
C THR A 220 7.63 -27.60 12.08
N GLN A 221 6.45 -27.39 11.48
CA GLN A 221 6.32 -27.35 10.04
C GLN A 221 6.83 -26.04 9.45
N PRO A 222 7.20 -26.00 8.16
CA PRO A 222 7.74 -24.82 7.50
C PRO A 222 6.95 -23.51 7.69
N TYR A 223 5.64 -23.57 7.68
CA TYR A 223 4.78 -22.38 7.88
C TYR A 223 4.77 -21.83 9.32
N ALA A 224 5.40 -22.52 10.27
CA ALA A 224 5.53 -22.02 11.65
C ALA A 224 6.53 -20.86 11.78
N TYR A 225 7.45 -20.72 10.84
CA TYR A 225 8.56 -19.79 10.92
C TYR A 225 8.31 -18.52 10.12
N PRO A 226 8.79 -17.34 10.60
CA PRO A 226 8.60 -16.09 9.87
C PRO A 226 9.36 -16.10 8.53
N VAL A 227 8.78 -15.45 7.52
CA VAL A 227 9.36 -15.36 6.17
C VAL A 227 10.78 -14.76 6.19
N ILE A 228 10.98 -13.71 6.98
CA ILE A 228 12.29 -13.06 7.13
C ILE A 228 13.33 -13.92 7.88
N GLY A 229 12.90 -15.03 8.47
CA GLY A 229 13.76 -15.91 9.26
C GLY A 229 13.90 -15.51 10.73
N SER A 230 14.58 -16.39 11.51
CA SER A 230 14.86 -16.14 12.92
C SER A 230 16.07 -15.21 13.10
N THR A 231 16.09 -14.50 14.24
CA THR A 231 17.22 -13.65 14.64
C THR A 231 18.54 -14.42 14.67
N GLU A 232 18.53 -15.68 15.10
CA GLU A 232 19.73 -16.51 15.18
C GLU A 232 20.28 -16.85 13.79
N ASN A 233 19.43 -17.28 12.87
CA ASN A 233 19.84 -17.63 11.51
C ASN A 233 20.30 -16.41 10.71
N LEU A 234 19.63 -15.27 10.87
CA LEU A 234 20.05 -14.03 10.22
C LEU A 234 21.45 -13.56 10.68
N LYS A 235 21.86 -13.86 11.94
CA LYS A 235 23.23 -13.59 12.42
C LYS A 235 24.29 -14.52 11.82
N ASN A 236 23.89 -15.62 11.22
CA ASN A 236 24.78 -16.67 10.72
C ASN A 236 24.43 -17.06 9.27
N PRO A 237 24.37 -16.10 8.32
CA PRO A 237 24.05 -16.41 6.94
C PRO A 237 25.15 -17.26 6.31
N LYS A 238 24.74 -18.24 5.50
CA LYS A 238 25.66 -19.06 4.68
C LYS A 238 25.42 -18.77 3.22
N LEU A 239 26.44 -18.27 2.54
CA LEU A 239 26.33 -17.94 1.12
C LEU A 239 26.29 -19.21 0.26
N SER A 240 26.90 -20.30 0.70
CA SER A 240 26.78 -21.62 0.06
C SER A 240 25.33 -22.12 0.02
N ASP A 241 24.59 -21.98 1.13
CA ASP A 241 23.16 -22.35 1.18
C ASP A 241 22.28 -21.45 0.25
N MET A 242 22.59 -20.16 0.18
CA MET A 242 21.90 -19.24 -0.74
C MET A 242 22.17 -19.58 -2.21
N LYS A 243 23.39 -19.94 -2.54
CA LYS A 243 23.76 -20.40 -3.89
C LYS A 243 23.02 -21.69 -4.25
N ALA A 244 22.98 -22.64 -3.33
CA ALA A 244 22.26 -23.91 -3.53
C ALA A 244 20.76 -23.69 -3.68
N PHE A 245 20.17 -22.71 -2.96
CA PHE A 245 18.77 -22.30 -3.11
C PHE A 245 18.50 -21.74 -4.51
N TYR A 246 19.37 -20.84 -5.01
CA TYR A 246 19.25 -20.30 -6.37
C TYR A 246 19.35 -21.42 -7.42
N GLU A 247 20.41 -22.25 -7.38
CA GLU A 247 20.63 -23.32 -8.35
C GLU A 247 19.46 -24.32 -8.42
N LYS A 248 18.79 -24.54 -7.29
CA LYS A 248 17.64 -25.45 -7.19
C LYS A 248 16.33 -24.85 -7.69
N TYR A 249 16.04 -23.60 -7.34
CA TYR A 249 14.70 -23.05 -7.51
C TYR A 249 14.57 -22.02 -8.64
N TYR A 250 15.66 -21.32 -9.03
CA TYR A 250 15.63 -20.27 -10.07
C TYR A 250 15.95 -20.88 -11.44
N VAL A 251 15.08 -21.79 -11.88
CA VAL A 251 15.18 -22.51 -13.15
C VAL A 251 13.89 -22.34 -13.94
N GLY A 252 13.97 -22.32 -15.28
CA GLY A 252 12.83 -22.04 -16.14
C GLY A 252 11.61 -22.90 -15.84
N SER A 253 11.80 -24.21 -15.59
CA SER A 253 10.70 -25.12 -15.26
C SER A 253 10.00 -24.84 -13.92
N ASN A 254 10.53 -23.94 -13.09
CA ASN A 254 9.99 -23.54 -11.79
C ASN A 254 9.62 -22.06 -11.71
N MET A 255 9.72 -21.33 -12.83
CA MET A 255 9.48 -19.88 -12.89
C MET A 255 8.35 -19.56 -13.85
N GLY A 256 7.75 -18.39 -13.62
CA GLY A 256 6.71 -17.83 -14.45
C GLY A 256 6.94 -16.35 -14.75
N LEU A 257 6.34 -15.88 -15.84
CA LEU A 257 6.34 -14.50 -16.26
C LEU A 257 4.92 -14.02 -16.47
N VAL A 258 4.56 -12.88 -15.92
CA VAL A 258 3.29 -12.20 -16.13
C VAL A 258 3.57 -10.84 -16.76
N LEU A 259 2.90 -10.56 -17.89
CA LEU A 259 2.86 -9.24 -18.50
C LEU A 259 1.41 -8.81 -18.68
N CYS A 260 1.08 -7.61 -18.22
CA CYS A 260 -0.25 -7.03 -18.35
C CYS A 260 -0.12 -5.56 -18.78
N GLY A 261 -0.79 -5.14 -19.85
CA GLY A 261 -0.78 -3.76 -20.33
C GLY A 261 -0.57 -3.59 -21.82
N ASP A 262 0.03 -2.47 -22.20
CA ASP A 262 0.13 -1.97 -23.57
C ASP A 262 1.29 -2.61 -24.34
N PHE A 263 1.05 -3.76 -24.90
CA PHE A 263 1.95 -4.47 -25.82
C PHE A 263 1.15 -5.36 -26.77
N ASP A 264 1.77 -5.81 -27.85
CA ASP A 264 1.21 -6.81 -28.77
C ASP A 264 1.77 -8.19 -28.45
N ALA A 265 0.88 -9.11 -28.09
CA ALA A 265 1.25 -10.44 -27.57
C ALA A 265 1.91 -11.34 -28.64
N GLU A 266 1.65 -11.11 -29.95
CA GLU A 266 2.30 -11.87 -31.01
C GLU A 266 3.75 -11.42 -31.24
N THR A 267 3.98 -10.10 -31.22
CA THR A 267 5.30 -9.53 -31.47
C THR A 267 6.25 -9.70 -30.30
N ILE A 268 5.75 -9.73 -29.04
CA ILE A 268 6.61 -9.90 -27.86
C ILE A 268 7.08 -11.36 -27.66
N THR A 269 6.31 -12.35 -28.07
CA THR A 269 6.62 -13.78 -27.80
C THR A 269 8.02 -14.20 -28.28
N PRO A 270 8.50 -13.84 -29.48
CA PRO A 270 9.87 -14.13 -29.88
C PRO A 270 10.96 -13.42 -29.05
N LEU A 271 10.67 -12.23 -28.55
CA LEU A 271 11.57 -11.49 -27.66
C LEU A 271 11.69 -12.19 -26.30
N LEU A 272 10.57 -12.68 -25.74
CA LEU A 272 10.57 -13.44 -24.50
C LEU A 272 11.38 -14.73 -24.62
N GLU A 273 11.26 -15.45 -25.72
CA GLU A 273 12.07 -16.65 -26.01
C GLU A 273 13.56 -16.30 -26.10
N LYS A 274 13.92 -15.19 -26.75
CA LYS A 274 15.30 -14.74 -26.89
C LYS A 274 15.92 -14.28 -25.56
N THR A 275 15.12 -13.78 -24.63
CA THR A 275 15.57 -13.20 -23.36
C THR A 275 15.39 -14.19 -22.20
N PHE A 276 14.18 -14.44 -21.76
CA PHE A 276 13.87 -15.37 -20.67
C PHE A 276 14.11 -16.84 -21.02
N GLY A 277 14.01 -17.22 -22.29
CA GLY A 277 14.36 -18.56 -22.77
C GLY A 277 15.82 -18.97 -22.53
N ARG A 278 16.72 -18.00 -22.23
CA ARG A 278 18.12 -18.23 -21.85
C ARG A 278 18.30 -18.84 -20.46
N LEU A 279 17.30 -18.73 -19.57
CA LEU A 279 17.41 -19.34 -18.24
C LEU A 279 17.57 -20.85 -18.37
N PRO A 280 18.41 -21.48 -17.51
CA PRO A 280 18.50 -22.93 -17.48
C PRO A 280 17.12 -23.57 -17.31
N LYS A 281 16.81 -24.59 -18.12
CA LYS A 281 15.54 -25.33 -17.96
C LYS A 281 15.42 -25.90 -16.57
N GLY A 282 16.48 -26.55 -16.09
CA GLY A 282 16.54 -27.22 -14.79
C GLY A 282 15.52 -28.35 -14.68
N VAL A 283 15.45 -28.91 -13.47
CA VAL A 283 14.43 -29.88 -13.09
C VAL A 283 13.45 -29.17 -12.13
N LYS A 284 12.17 -29.21 -12.41
CA LYS A 284 11.15 -28.63 -11.50
C LYS A 284 11.30 -29.28 -10.13
N PRO A 285 11.61 -28.49 -9.07
CA PRO A 285 11.82 -29.03 -7.73
C PRO A 285 10.57 -29.72 -7.18
N VAL A 286 10.74 -30.86 -6.55
CA VAL A 286 9.70 -31.46 -5.73
C VAL A 286 9.68 -30.71 -4.41
N ARG A 287 8.56 -30.05 -4.11
CA ARG A 287 8.35 -29.28 -2.88
C ARG A 287 7.62 -30.11 -1.85
N GLY A 288 8.02 -29.98 -0.57
CA GLY A 288 7.30 -30.59 0.53
C GLY A 288 5.91 -29.98 0.71
N VAL A 289 4.95 -30.81 1.11
CA VAL A 289 3.60 -30.36 1.48
C VAL A 289 3.56 -30.11 2.99
N SER A 290 3.00 -28.99 3.39
CA SER A 290 2.94 -28.53 4.79
C SER A 290 1.49 -28.23 5.21
N PRO A 291 0.60 -29.22 5.32
CA PRO A 291 -0.79 -28.99 5.67
C PRO A 291 -0.91 -28.49 7.12
N LEU A 292 -1.96 -27.74 7.42
CA LEU A 292 -2.27 -27.42 8.81
C LEU A 292 -2.52 -28.71 9.61
N PRO A 293 -1.80 -28.93 10.73
CA PRO A 293 -2.03 -30.10 11.58
C PRO A 293 -3.50 -30.19 12.04
N ASP A 294 -3.98 -31.43 12.28
CA ASP A 294 -5.34 -31.62 12.78
C ASP A 294 -5.48 -31.03 14.20
N ILE A 295 -6.50 -30.21 14.37
CA ILE A 295 -6.89 -29.68 15.67
C ILE A 295 -7.83 -30.69 16.31
N THR A 296 -7.30 -31.59 17.15
CA THR A 296 -8.06 -32.73 17.75
C THR A 296 -8.81 -32.35 19.00
N ALA A 297 -8.46 -31.22 19.66
CA ALA A 297 -9.11 -30.73 20.86
C ALA A 297 -8.98 -29.19 20.93
N GLU A 298 -9.96 -28.54 21.57
CA GLU A 298 -9.86 -27.13 21.86
C GLU A 298 -8.69 -26.85 22.82
N ARG A 299 -7.90 -25.82 22.51
CA ARG A 299 -6.81 -25.32 23.36
C ARG A 299 -6.74 -23.81 23.32
N THR A 300 -6.28 -23.21 24.41
CA THR A 300 -6.08 -21.77 24.52
C THR A 300 -4.61 -21.43 24.55
N VAL A 301 -4.23 -20.46 23.72
CA VAL A 301 -2.88 -19.89 23.63
C VAL A 301 -2.95 -18.43 24.04
N GLU A 302 -2.12 -18.03 25.00
CA GLU A 302 -2.02 -16.62 25.39
C GLU A 302 -1.08 -15.86 24.48
N VAL A 303 -1.55 -14.72 23.95
CA VAL A 303 -0.75 -13.77 23.15
C VAL A 303 -0.61 -12.46 23.94
N LYS A 304 0.60 -12.16 24.42
CA LYS A 304 0.88 -10.93 25.17
C LYS A 304 1.09 -9.76 24.22
N LEU A 305 0.25 -8.75 24.31
CA LEU A 305 0.35 -7.52 23.52
C LEU A 305 0.24 -6.28 24.43
N PRO A 306 0.97 -5.20 24.14
CA PRO A 306 1.01 -4.01 25.01
C PRO A 306 -0.18 -3.05 24.80
N ILE A 307 -1.35 -3.58 24.49
CA ILE A 307 -2.60 -2.83 24.30
C ILE A 307 -3.43 -2.95 25.58
N PRO A 308 -3.55 -1.89 26.40
CA PRO A 308 -4.32 -1.95 27.65
C PRO A 308 -5.83 -1.93 27.38
N LEU A 309 -6.63 -2.40 28.32
CA LEU A 309 -8.09 -2.30 28.38
C LEU A 309 -8.87 -3.04 27.27
N VAL A 310 -8.24 -3.47 26.22
CA VAL A 310 -8.86 -4.23 25.13
C VAL A 310 -8.59 -5.72 25.35
N SER A 311 -9.64 -6.52 25.45
CA SER A 311 -9.56 -7.98 25.33
C SER A 311 -9.88 -8.38 23.88
N ALA A 312 -9.26 -9.42 23.38
CA ALA A 312 -9.54 -9.97 22.06
C ALA A 312 -9.29 -11.48 22.07
N GLU A 313 -10.06 -12.20 21.29
CA GLU A 313 -9.86 -13.61 21.01
C GLU A 313 -9.96 -13.87 19.51
N ALA A 314 -9.13 -14.81 19.02
CA ALA A 314 -9.27 -15.37 17.69
C ALA A 314 -9.47 -16.88 17.83
N LEU A 315 -10.58 -17.38 17.32
CA LEU A 315 -10.89 -18.81 17.26
C LEU A 315 -10.50 -19.29 15.87
N VAL A 316 -9.49 -20.15 15.79
CA VAL A 316 -8.91 -20.59 14.51
C VAL A 316 -9.26 -22.05 14.29
N PHE A 317 -9.97 -22.32 13.22
CA PHE A 317 -10.41 -23.63 12.76
C PHE A 317 -9.55 -24.08 11.56
N LYS A 318 -9.33 -25.38 11.41
CA LYS A 318 -8.77 -25.92 10.17
C LYS A 318 -9.80 -25.77 9.06
N ALA A 319 -9.36 -25.33 7.86
CA ALA A 319 -10.19 -25.09 6.71
C ALA A 319 -9.58 -25.69 5.43
N PRO A 320 -10.32 -25.81 4.33
CA PRO A 320 -9.78 -26.17 3.03
C PRO A 320 -8.90 -25.04 2.46
N THR A 321 -8.05 -25.36 1.50
CA THR A 321 -7.34 -24.38 0.64
C THR A 321 -8.29 -23.83 -0.42
N ASP A 322 -7.90 -22.76 -1.13
CA ASP A 322 -8.78 -21.99 -2.02
C ASP A 322 -9.34 -22.79 -3.20
N TYR A 323 -8.68 -23.87 -3.63
CA TYR A 323 -9.12 -24.70 -4.75
C TYR A 323 -9.68 -26.06 -4.31
N ASP A 324 -9.81 -26.32 -3.01
CA ASP A 324 -10.45 -27.53 -2.51
C ASP A 324 -11.96 -27.47 -2.76
N LYS A 325 -12.58 -28.62 -2.86
CA LYS A 325 -14.03 -28.82 -3.15
C LYS A 325 -14.96 -27.96 -2.29
N ASP A 326 -14.65 -27.78 -1.01
CA ASP A 326 -15.51 -27.09 -0.05
C ASP A 326 -15.17 -25.59 0.10
N ALA A 327 -14.13 -25.10 -0.59
CA ALA A 327 -13.60 -23.74 -0.40
C ALA A 327 -14.63 -22.66 -0.71
N ASN A 328 -15.28 -22.73 -1.87
CA ASN A 328 -16.27 -21.73 -2.28
C ASN A 328 -17.49 -21.71 -1.36
N ALA A 329 -17.97 -22.89 -0.94
CA ALA A 329 -19.08 -22.97 0.01
C ALA A 329 -18.70 -22.38 1.39
N LEU A 330 -17.46 -22.63 1.85
CA LEU A 330 -16.96 -22.05 3.10
C LEU A 330 -16.74 -20.53 2.99
N LYS A 331 -16.23 -20.04 1.85
CA LYS A 331 -16.11 -18.60 1.56
C LYS A 331 -17.47 -17.92 1.68
N VAL A 332 -18.51 -18.48 1.05
CA VAL A 332 -19.89 -17.98 1.15
C VAL A 332 -20.39 -18.04 2.61
N ALA A 333 -20.15 -19.15 3.33
CA ALA A 333 -20.54 -19.30 4.73
C ALA A 333 -19.91 -18.23 5.64
N LEU A 334 -18.64 -17.91 5.45
CA LEU A 334 -17.94 -16.87 6.22
C LEU A 334 -18.41 -15.47 5.84
N GLN A 335 -18.73 -15.21 4.57
CA GLN A 335 -19.35 -13.95 4.12
C GLN A 335 -20.75 -13.77 4.73
N MET A 336 -21.53 -14.87 4.88
CA MET A 336 -22.81 -14.85 5.60
C MET A 336 -22.62 -14.47 7.07
N LEU A 337 -21.52 -14.92 7.69
CA LEU A 337 -21.19 -14.55 9.06
C LEU A 337 -20.70 -13.11 9.17
N SER A 338 -19.77 -12.69 8.32
CA SER A 338 -19.14 -11.37 8.40
C SER A 338 -18.71 -10.88 7.02
N ASN A 339 -19.26 -9.78 6.60
CA ASN A 339 -18.93 -9.06 5.38
C ASN A 339 -18.64 -7.57 5.65
N GLY A 340 -18.47 -7.19 6.92
CA GLY A 340 -18.22 -5.83 7.36
C GLY A 340 -19.43 -4.89 7.30
N LYS A 341 -20.62 -5.40 6.93
CA LYS A 341 -21.83 -4.58 6.67
C LYS A 341 -23.06 -5.10 7.44
N ALA A 342 -23.54 -6.27 7.07
CA ALA A 342 -24.81 -6.81 7.54
C ALA A 342 -24.77 -8.31 7.80
N GLY A 343 -23.60 -8.94 7.88
CA GLY A 343 -23.42 -10.33 8.26
C GLY A 343 -23.95 -10.63 9.66
N MET A 344 -24.12 -11.90 9.97
CA MET A 344 -24.68 -12.34 11.25
C MET A 344 -23.83 -11.89 12.45
N LEU A 345 -22.50 -11.88 12.33
CA LEU A 345 -21.57 -11.35 13.33
C LEU A 345 -21.55 -9.82 13.34
N ASP A 346 -21.65 -9.20 12.14
CA ASP A 346 -21.69 -7.75 12.01
C ASP A 346 -22.89 -7.14 12.76
N SER A 347 -24.01 -7.86 12.83
CA SER A 347 -25.18 -7.45 13.59
C SER A 347 -24.85 -7.23 15.06
N LEU A 348 -24.01 -8.05 15.67
CA LEU A 348 -23.58 -7.91 17.06
C LEU A 348 -22.80 -6.63 17.32
N THR A 349 -21.96 -6.23 16.33
CA THR A 349 -21.20 -4.97 16.34
C THR A 349 -22.15 -3.78 16.11
N ASN A 350 -23.05 -3.89 15.13
CA ASN A 350 -24.01 -2.84 14.78
C ASN A 350 -25.00 -2.57 15.91
N GLU A 351 -25.40 -3.60 16.66
CA GLU A 351 -26.26 -3.49 17.84
C GLU A 351 -25.50 -3.02 19.10
N GLY A 352 -24.20 -2.82 19.04
CA GLY A 352 -23.36 -2.39 20.16
C GLY A 352 -23.14 -3.46 21.23
N LYS A 353 -23.38 -4.75 20.91
CA LYS A 353 -23.17 -5.87 21.85
C LYS A 353 -21.69 -6.17 22.06
N MET A 354 -20.83 -5.83 21.09
CA MET A 354 -19.37 -5.91 21.15
C MET A 354 -18.71 -4.85 20.27
N LEU A 355 -17.41 -4.65 20.44
CA LEU A 355 -16.64 -3.71 19.62
C LEU A 355 -16.43 -4.25 18.21
N MET A 356 -16.14 -5.56 18.09
CA MET A 356 -15.94 -6.21 16.81
C MET A 356 -16.23 -7.72 16.92
N SER A 357 -16.88 -8.26 15.91
CA SER A 357 -16.90 -9.69 15.63
C SER A 357 -16.80 -9.86 14.12
N ALA A 358 -15.85 -10.68 13.68
CA ALA A 358 -15.59 -10.89 12.26
C ALA A 358 -15.18 -12.35 12.01
N ALA A 359 -15.37 -12.82 10.78
CA ALA A 359 -14.89 -14.13 10.33
C ALA A 359 -14.15 -13.95 8.98
N THR A 360 -13.07 -14.71 8.80
CA THR A 360 -12.26 -14.67 7.58
C THR A 360 -11.57 -15.99 7.32
N THR A 361 -11.14 -16.23 6.08
CA THR A 361 -10.24 -17.33 5.72
C THR A 361 -8.80 -16.84 5.67
N PHE A 362 -7.88 -17.75 5.89
CA PHE A 362 -6.46 -17.63 5.59
C PHE A 362 -6.03 -18.87 4.83
N SER A 363 -5.53 -18.70 3.62
CA SER A 363 -5.14 -19.80 2.74
C SER A 363 -3.68 -19.64 2.30
N LEU A 364 -2.94 -20.74 2.35
CA LEU A 364 -1.63 -20.94 1.75
C LEU A 364 -1.76 -22.09 0.76
N ASN A 365 -0.74 -22.32 -0.07
CA ASN A 365 -0.85 -23.40 -1.08
C ASN A 365 -1.17 -24.77 -0.48
N ASP A 366 -0.66 -25.06 0.71
CA ASP A 366 -0.81 -26.39 1.34
C ASP A 366 -1.74 -26.37 2.58
N ALA A 367 -2.22 -25.22 3.03
CA ALA A 367 -2.91 -25.11 4.29
C ALA A 367 -4.00 -24.03 4.29
N GLY A 368 -5.18 -24.37 4.77
CA GLY A 368 -6.26 -23.43 4.98
C GLY A 368 -6.69 -23.33 6.45
N ALA A 369 -7.06 -22.13 6.87
CA ALA A 369 -7.64 -21.86 8.18
C ALA A 369 -8.83 -20.89 8.06
N ALA A 370 -9.83 -21.06 8.91
CA ALA A 370 -10.89 -20.08 9.15
C ALA A 370 -10.69 -19.46 10.52
N ALA A 371 -10.77 -18.15 10.63
CA ALA A 371 -10.60 -17.44 11.89
C ALA A 371 -11.85 -16.63 12.22
N MET A 372 -12.33 -16.72 13.46
CA MET A 372 -13.34 -15.84 14.01
C MET A 372 -12.73 -14.95 15.06
N ILE A 373 -12.75 -13.65 14.84
CA ILE A 373 -12.18 -12.63 15.73
C ILE A 373 -13.30 -12.06 16.58
N VAL A 374 -13.10 -12.02 17.90
CA VAL A 374 -14.07 -11.51 18.88
C VAL A 374 -13.39 -10.48 19.77
N ILE A 375 -13.89 -9.24 19.74
CA ILE A 375 -13.44 -8.14 20.60
C ILE A 375 -14.65 -7.63 21.39
N PRO A 376 -14.78 -7.95 22.69
CA PRO A 376 -15.87 -7.47 23.51
C PRO A 376 -15.81 -5.96 23.74
N ASN A 377 -16.89 -5.37 24.19
CA ASN A 377 -16.89 -3.98 24.67
C ASN A 377 -15.84 -3.81 25.78
N LEU A 378 -15.31 -2.60 25.94
CA LEU A 378 -14.29 -2.29 26.95
C LEU A 378 -14.75 -2.77 28.34
N LEU A 379 -13.88 -3.51 29.03
CA LEU A 379 -14.11 -4.09 30.36
C LEU A 379 -15.21 -5.20 30.42
N ALA A 380 -15.77 -5.58 29.28
CA ALA A 380 -16.70 -6.70 29.23
C ALA A 380 -15.98 -8.06 29.23
N LYS A 381 -16.66 -9.10 29.69
CA LYS A 381 -16.12 -10.46 29.72
C LYS A 381 -16.10 -11.06 28.30
N THR A 382 -14.94 -11.54 27.85
CA THR A 382 -14.72 -12.13 26.52
C THR A 382 -15.63 -13.36 26.31
N ALA A 383 -15.77 -14.23 27.32
CA ALA A 383 -16.61 -15.44 27.22
C ALA A 383 -18.07 -15.16 26.83
N LYS A 384 -18.62 -13.99 27.22
CA LYS A 384 -19.99 -13.62 26.83
C LYS A 384 -20.06 -13.21 25.36
N ALA A 385 -19.06 -12.51 24.89
CA ALA A 385 -18.95 -12.09 23.49
C ALA A 385 -18.69 -13.30 22.58
N GLU A 386 -17.78 -14.19 22.98
CA GLU A 386 -17.52 -15.46 22.29
C GLU A 386 -18.80 -16.30 22.16
N ALA A 387 -19.53 -16.50 23.28
CA ALA A 387 -20.80 -17.26 23.26
C ALA A 387 -21.83 -16.65 22.30
N ALA A 388 -21.94 -15.31 22.26
CA ALA A 388 -22.84 -14.63 21.34
C ALA A 388 -22.39 -14.80 19.85
N SER A 389 -21.08 -14.81 19.58
CA SER A 389 -20.56 -15.07 18.25
C SER A 389 -20.77 -16.52 17.82
N LEU A 390 -20.49 -17.50 18.70
CA LEU A 390 -20.74 -18.90 18.42
C LEU A 390 -22.24 -19.21 18.24
N GLN A 391 -23.13 -18.47 18.88
CA GLN A 391 -24.56 -18.57 18.62
C GLN A 391 -24.92 -18.21 17.17
N GLN A 392 -24.26 -17.22 16.57
CA GLN A 392 -24.47 -16.90 15.14
C GLN A 392 -23.98 -18.03 14.25
N VAL A 393 -22.84 -18.65 14.58
CA VAL A 393 -22.36 -19.85 13.87
C VAL A 393 -23.37 -20.98 13.95
N GLN A 394 -23.98 -21.23 15.14
CA GLN A 394 -25.01 -22.25 15.28
C GLN A 394 -26.25 -21.96 14.43
N ARG A 395 -26.68 -20.69 14.35
CA ARG A 395 -27.77 -20.27 13.44
C ARG A 395 -27.43 -20.54 11.98
N LEU A 396 -26.19 -20.23 11.54
CA LEU A 396 -25.72 -20.56 10.20
C LEU A 396 -25.77 -22.08 9.93
N MET A 397 -25.28 -22.89 10.87
CA MET A 397 -25.32 -24.37 10.78
C MET A 397 -26.74 -24.94 10.77
N ALA A 398 -27.70 -24.26 11.40
CA ALA A 398 -29.12 -24.63 11.38
C ALA A 398 -29.84 -24.20 10.10
N GLY A 399 -29.17 -23.42 9.20
CA GLY A 399 -29.77 -22.84 7.98
C GLY A 399 -30.75 -21.70 8.31
N ASP A 400 -30.59 -21.02 9.47
CA ASP A 400 -31.42 -19.89 9.87
C ASP A 400 -31.01 -18.62 9.15
N PHE A 401 -31.16 -18.62 7.82
CA PHE A 401 -30.96 -17.49 6.92
C PHE A 401 -31.81 -17.66 5.66
N SER A 402 -32.12 -16.58 4.97
CA SER A 402 -32.93 -16.56 3.76
C SER A 402 -32.11 -16.85 2.50
N ASP A 403 -32.78 -17.33 1.46
CA ASP A 403 -32.16 -17.49 0.12
C ASP A 403 -31.75 -16.14 -0.48
N GLU A 404 -32.48 -15.06 -0.14
CA GLU A 404 -32.12 -13.69 -0.49
C GLU A 404 -30.76 -13.30 0.12
N SER A 405 -30.53 -13.59 1.39
CA SER A 405 -29.24 -13.33 2.05
C SER A 405 -28.10 -14.09 1.38
N LEU A 406 -28.34 -15.36 1.00
CA LEU A 406 -27.36 -16.16 0.26
C LEU A 406 -27.03 -15.54 -1.10
N LEU A 407 -28.07 -15.11 -1.85
CA LEU A 407 -27.89 -14.46 -3.13
C LEU A 407 -27.06 -13.18 -3.03
N VAL A 408 -27.34 -12.36 -1.99
CA VAL A 408 -26.60 -11.14 -1.71
C VAL A 408 -25.10 -11.42 -1.48
N GLN A 409 -24.75 -12.47 -0.72
CA GLN A 409 -23.33 -12.78 -0.50
C GLN A 409 -22.62 -13.25 -1.76
N LYS A 410 -23.29 -14.02 -2.60
CA LYS A 410 -22.75 -14.41 -3.92
C LYS A 410 -22.49 -13.19 -4.82
N GLN A 411 -23.40 -12.23 -4.83
CA GLN A 411 -23.23 -10.96 -5.55
C GLN A 411 -22.06 -10.14 -5.02
N GLU A 412 -21.88 -10.13 -3.70
CA GLU A 412 -20.74 -9.42 -3.09
C GLU A 412 -19.41 -10.04 -3.51
N ILE A 413 -19.29 -11.37 -3.44
CA ILE A 413 -18.09 -12.09 -3.90
C ILE A 413 -17.84 -11.83 -5.39
N TYR A 414 -18.89 -11.82 -6.22
CA TYR A 414 -18.78 -11.47 -7.64
C TYR A 414 -18.22 -10.05 -7.82
N ARG A 415 -18.75 -9.07 -7.09
CA ARG A 415 -18.30 -7.68 -7.17
C ARG A 415 -16.85 -7.52 -6.75
N GLU A 416 -16.42 -8.20 -5.68
CA GLU A 416 -15.03 -8.19 -5.21
C GLU A 416 -14.10 -8.73 -6.31
N ASN A 417 -14.41 -9.89 -6.88
CA ASN A 417 -13.62 -10.47 -7.96
C ASN A 417 -13.63 -9.61 -9.23
N ALA A 418 -14.76 -9.02 -9.61
CA ALA A 418 -14.84 -8.14 -10.77
C ALA A 418 -14.00 -6.87 -10.60
N ARG A 419 -13.91 -6.32 -9.37
CA ARG A 419 -13.07 -5.17 -9.05
C ARG A 419 -11.59 -5.48 -9.08
N SER A 420 -11.17 -6.62 -8.54
CA SER A 420 -9.75 -7.03 -8.55
C SER A 420 -9.18 -7.24 -9.97
N LEU A 421 -10.02 -7.13 -11.00
CA LEU A 421 -9.62 -7.21 -12.40
C LEU A 421 -9.74 -5.88 -13.16
N GLU A 422 -10.04 -4.76 -12.50
CA GLU A 422 -10.28 -3.47 -13.18
C GLU A 422 -8.99 -2.77 -13.61
N THR A 423 -7.96 -2.76 -12.77
CA THR A 423 -6.68 -2.11 -13.11
C THR A 423 -5.65 -3.10 -13.66
N ILE A 424 -4.69 -2.59 -14.43
CA ILE A 424 -3.59 -3.39 -14.98
C ILE A 424 -2.80 -4.07 -13.86
N GLU A 425 -2.51 -3.33 -12.80
CA GLU A 425 -1.72 -3.80 -11.66
C GLU A 425 -2.46 -4.88 -10.86
N GLU A 426 -3.74 -4.67 -10.54
CA GLU A 426 -4.53 -5.64 -9.76
C GLU A 426 -4.73 -6.94 -10.55
N ARG A 427 -5.00 -6.85 -11.88
CA ARG A 427 -5.06 -8.03 -12.76
C ARG A 427 -3.74 -8.80 -12.77
N ALA A 428 -2.64 -8.09 -12.96
CA ALA A 428 -1.32 -8.71 -12.98
C ALA A 428 -0.99 -9.38 -11.65
N MET A 429 -1.33 -8.77 -10.51
CA MET A 429 -1.14 -9.38 -9.20
C MET A 429 -2.04 -10.60 -9.00
N THR A 430 -3.29 -10.57 -9.43
CA THR A 430 -4.17 -11.75 -9.44
C THR A 430 -3.56 -12.88 -10.28
N MET A 431 -3.01 -12.55 -11.46
CA MET A 431 -2.33 -13.55 -12.31
C MET A 431 -1.08 -14.13 -11.61
N VAL A 432 -0.31 -13.29 -10.88
CA VAL A 432 0.84 -13.75 -10.08
C VAL A 432 0.40 -14.73 -8.98
N GLU A 433 -0.64 -14.41 -8.24
CA GLU A 433 -1.17 -15.25 -7.16
C GLU A 433 -1.67 -16.60 -7.69
N VAL A 434 -2.47 -16.58 -8.76
CA VAL A 434 -2.99 -17.81 -9.39
C VAL A 434 -1.85 -18.67 -9.94
N MET A 435 -0.88 -18.06 -10.67
CA MET A 435 0.30 -18.77 -11.19
C MET A 435 1.11 -19.40 -10.07
N SER A 436 1.30 -18.70 -8.96
CA SER A 436 2.08 -19.17 -7.80
C SER A 436 1.40 -20.30 -7.02
N SER A 437 0.08 -20.39 -7.10
CA SER A 437 -0.70 -21.53 -6.54
C SER A 437 -0.63 -22.80 -7.40
N GLY A 438 -0.08 -22.69 -8.61
CA GLY A 438 0.08 -23.80 -9.54
C GLY A 438 -1.16 -24.11 -10.40
N HIS A 439 -2.15 -23.23 -10.39
CA HIS A 439 -3.36 -23.33 -11.18
C HIS A 439 -3.27 -22.52 -12.49
N SER A 440 -4.04 -22.91 -13.51
CA SER A 440 -4.20 -22.15 -14.75
C SER A 440 -5.17 -20.99 -14.57
N TRP A 441 -5.11 -20.02 -15.47
CA TRP A 441 -6.07 -18.92 -15.50
C TRP A 441 -7.50 -19.41 -15.70
N ARG A 442 -7.67 -20.45 -16.49
CA ARG A 442 -8.97 -21.09 -16.73
C ARG A 442 -9.54 -21.69 -15.43
N GLU A 443 -8.74 -22.42 -14.65
CA GLU A 443 -9.17 -22.98 -13.35
C GLU A 443 -9.57 -21.87 -12.36
N TYR A 444 -8.86 -20.72 -12.37
CA TYR A 444 -9.25 -19.56 -11.58
C TYR A 444 -10.65 -19.05 -11.97
N ILE A 445 -10.91 -18.84 -13.25
CA ILE A 445 -12.23 -18.38 -13.72
C ILE A 445 -13.32 -19.38 -13.36
N GLU A 446 -13.09 -20.67 -13.59
CA GLU A 446 -14.03 -21.73 -13.24
C GLU A 446 -14.30 -21.74 -11.71
N ASN A 447 -13.28 -21.51 -10.89
CA ASN A 447 -13.41 -21.42 -9.44
C ASN A 447 -14.23 -20.19 -9.00
N VAL A 448 -14.00 -19.03 -9.60
CA VAL A 448 -14.80 -17.81 -9.34
C VAL A 448 -16.25 -18.01 -9.73
N GLU A 449 -16.53 -18.62 -10.89
CA GLU A 449 -17.88 -18.89 -11.37
C GLU A 449 -18.61 -19.92 -10.51
N ALA A 450 -17.90 -20.91 -9.96
CA ALA A 450 -18.47 -21.97 -9.11
C ALA A 450 -19.16 -21.42 -7.85
N VAL A 451 -18.80 -20.21 -7.38
CA VAL A 451 -19.51 -19.53 -6.27
C VAL A 451 -21.02 -19.39 -6.55
N ASN A 452 -21.39 -19.17 -7.82
CA ASN A 452 -22.81 -19.02 -8.21
C ASN A 452 -23.64 -20.30 -8.00
N SER A 453 -23.00 -21.47 -8.03
CA SER A 453 -23.66 -22.78 -7.86
C SER A 453 -23.85 -23.17 -6.38
N VAL A 454 -23.21 -22.49 -5.44
CA VAL A 454 -23.30 -22.79 -4.00
C VAL A 454 -24.75 -22.70 -3.51
N THR A 455 -25.23 -23.74 -2.86
CA THR A 455 -26.59 -23.84 -2.33
C THR A 455 -26.64 -23.59 -0.84
N LYS A 456 -27.83 -23.40 -0.29
CA LYS A 456 -28.05 -23.29 1.16
C LYS A 456 -27.59 -24.56 1.91
N ASP A 457 -27.81 -25.73 1.30
CA ASP A 457 -27.36 -26.99 1.87
C ASP A 457 -25.83 -27.10 1.89
N ASP A 458 -25.14 -26.62 0.86
CA ASP A 458 -23.68 -26.57 0.82
C ASP A 458 -23.14 -25.67 1.95
N VAL A 459 -23.69 -24.45 2.12
CA VAL A 459 -23.32 -23.53 3.20
C VAL A 459 -23.51 -24.17 4.58
N THR A 460 -24.66 -24.82 4.82
CA THR A 460 -24.93 -25.46 6.11
C THR A 460 -24.01 -26.68 6.34
N ALA A 461 -23.72 -27.44 5.29
CA ALA A 461 -22.85 -28.61 5.37
C ALA A 461 -21.40 -28.22 5.71
N VAL A 462 -20.84 -27.21 5.03
CA VAL A 462 -19.48 -26.75 5.33
C VAL A 462 -19.39 -26.06 6.69
N ALA A 463 -20.39 -25.28 7.08
CA ALA A 463 -20.44 -24.68 8.40
C ALA A 463 -20.42 -25.76 9.51
N LYS A 464 -21.21 -26.83 9.35
CA LYS A 464 -21.18 -27.99 10.27
C LYS A 464 -19.85 -28.73 10.26
N ARG A 465 -19.20 -28.85 9.09
CA ARG A 465 -17.94 -29.60 8.96
C ARG A 465 -16.77 -28.86 9.58
N TYR A 466 -16.64 -27.57 9.30
CA TYR A 466 -15.44 -26.80 9.65
C TYR A 466 -15.62 -25.93 10.88
N LEU A 467 -16.78 -25.33 11.12
CA LEU A 467 -16.98 -24.37 12.22
C LEU A 467 -17.56 -25.00 13.50
N SER A 468 -17.92 -26.31 13.47
CA SER A 468 -18.23 -27.09 14.69
C SER A 468 -17.03 -27.93 15.16
N ALA A 469 -15.94 -27.97 14.38
CA ALA A 469 -14.72 -28.69 14.73
C ALA A 469 -14.01 -28.04 15.93
N PRO A 470 -13.15 -28.77 16.64
CA PRO A 470 -12.27 -28.17 17.63
C PRO A 470 -11.41 -27.03 17.02
N PHE A 471 -11.12 -26.01 17.81
CA PHE A 471 -10.36 -24.84 17.37
C PHE A 471 -9.24 -24.48 18.35
N VAL A 472 -8.29 -23.68 17.89
CA VAL A 472 -7.30 -23.05 18.76
C VAL A 472 -7.78 -21.63 19.09
N ARG A 473 -7.97 -21.36 20.39
CA ARG A 473 -8.30 -20.03 20.91
C ARG A 473 -7.03 -19.26 21.20
N PHE A 474 -6.78 -18.18 20.48
CA PHE A 474 -5.73 -17.22 20.79
C PHE A 474 -6.32 -16.09 21.63
N SER A 475 -5.95 -16.02 22.90
CA SER A 475 -6.48 -15.04 23.85
C SER A 475 -5.44 -13.95 24.11
N LYS A 476 -5.77 -12.72 23.75
CA LYS A 476 -4.91 -11.57 23.99
C LYS A 476 -4.85 -11.24 25.46
N LYS A 477 -3.64 -11.17 26.03
CA LYS A 477 -3.34 -10.67 27.37
C LYS A 477 -2.55 -9.36 27.28
N TYR A 478 -2.81 -8.47 28.24
CA TYR A 478 -1.95 -7.29 28.40
C TYR A 478 -0.56 -7.68 28.89
N GLY A 479 0.48 -7.22 28.21
CA GLY A 479 1.86 -7.49 28.60
C GLY A 479 2.85 -7.13 27.53
N LYS A 480 4.11 -6.99 27.95
CA LYS A 480 5.23 -6.83 27.03
C LYS A 480 5.59 -8.19 26.44
N TYR A 481 5.97 -8.21 25.17
CA TYR A 481 6.60 -9.37 24.52
C TYR A 481 8.09 -9.14 24.36
N PRO A 482 8.91 -10.22 24.32
CA PRO A 482 10.35 -10.11 24.03
C PRO A 482 10.56 -9.46 22.67
N LYS A 483 11.47 -8.51 22.61
CA LYS A 483 11.90 -7.89 21.35
C LYS A 483 13.37 -8.19 21.18
N ASP A 484 13.67 -9.08 20.27
CA ASP A 484 15.04 -9.32 19.86
C ASP A 484 15.59 -8.09 19.15
N ARG A 485 16.84 -7.84 19.31
CA ARG A 485 17.56 -6.81 18.57
C ARG A 485 18.65 -7.44 17.73
N LEU A 486 18.59 -7.18 16.44
CA LEU A 486 19.67 -7.51 15.54
C LEU A 486 20.63 -6.33 15.42
N THR A 487 21.90 -6.63 15.60
CA THR A 487 23.02 -5.74 15.32
C THR A 487 24.14 -6.56 14.73
N GLN A 488 24.96 -5.96 13.88
CA GLN A 488 26.15 -6.56 13.30
C GLN A 488 27.41 -5.96 13.94
N PRO A 489 27.94 -6.57 15.03
CA PRO A 489 29.13 -6.05 15.69
C PRO A 489 30.33 -6.02 14.74
N GLY A 490 31.03 -4.88 14.69
CA GLY A 490 32.22 -4.72 13.85
C GLY A 490 31.95 -4.45 12.37
N TYR A 491 30.69 -4.34 11.95
CA TYR A 491 30.35 -3.91 10.60
C TYR A 491 30.91 -2.53 10.27
N LYS A 492 31.49 -2.41 9.08
CA LYS A 492 31.91 -1.12 8.51
C LYS A 492 31.25 -0.92 7.15
N PRO A 493 30.57 0.20 6.94
CA PRO A 493 30.00 0.54 5.63
C PRO A 493 31.09 0.57 4.55
N VAL A 494 30.73 0.07 3.38
CA VAL A 494 31.60 0.08 2.22
C VAL A 494 31.00 1.00 1.17
N VAL A 495 31.80 1.97 0.72
CA VAL A 495 31.38 2.92 -0.30
C VAL A 495 32.09 2.57 -1.60
N PRO A 496 31.37 2.11 -2.65
CA PRO A 496 31.96 1.78 -3.93
C PRO A 496 32.66 2.95 -4.60
N ALA A 497 33.80 2.70 -5.24
CA ALA A 497 34.59 3.73 -5.91
C ALA A 497 34.01 4.16 -7.27
N ASN A 498 33.29 3.24 -7.94
CA ASN A 498 32.84 3.44 -9.34
C ASN A 498 31.45 4.10 -9.44
N ARG A 499 31.21 5.10 -8.59
CA ARG A 499 29.99 5.92 -8.68
C ARG A 499 29.98 6.63 -10.04
N GLY A 500 28.84 6.63 -10.71
CA GLY A 500 28.71 7.29 -12.01
C GLY A 500 29.36 6.55 -13.19
N GLN A 501 30.00 5.38 -13.01
CA GLN A 501 30.43 4.54 -14.11
C GLN A 501 29.30 3.68 -14.66
N GLU A 502 29.50 3.09 -15.84
CA GLU A 502 28.57 2.18 -16.49
C GLU A 502 29.27 0.90 -16.89
N SER A 503 28.54 -0.21 -16.71
CA SER A 503 28.96 -1.49 -17.26
C SER A 503 28.91 -1.50 -18.78
N GLU A 504 29.62 -2.44 -19.40
CA GLU A 504 29.51 -2.64 -20.85
C GLU A 504 28.09 -3.05 -21.26
N TYR A 505 27.39 -3.78 -20.38
CA TYR A 505 25.99 -4.14 -20.62
C TYR A 505 25.06 -2.91 -20.69
N ALA A 506 25.25 -1.95 -19.81
CA ALA A 506 24.52 -0.68 -19.83
C ALA A 506 24.73 0.10 -21.14
N LYS A 507 25.98 0.12 -21.63
CA LYS A 507 26.31 0.75 -22.91
C LYS A 507 25.66 0.05 -24.09
N GLN A 508 25.60 -1.29 -24.08
CA GLN A 508 24.91 -2.07 -25.10
C GLN A 508 23.40 -1.83 -25.09
N LEU A 509 22.77 -1.76 -23.90
CA LEU A 509 21.36 -1.42 -23.77
C LEU A 509 21.03 -0.04 -24.35
N ALA A 510 21.93 0.93 -24.20
CA ALA A 510 21.76 2.27 -24.74
C ALA A 510 21.78 2.33 -26.28
N GLN A 511 22.28 1.30 -26.93
CA GLN A 511 22.30 1.20 -28.41
C GLN A 511 21.01 0.64 -29.00
N ILE A 512 20.12 0.08 -28.17
CA ILE A 512 18.85 -0.46 -28.63
C ILE A 512 17.95 0.71 -29.05
N PRO A 513 17.47 0.72 -30.30
CA PRO A 513 16.60 1.79 -30.77
C PRO A 513 15.30 1.86 -29.93
N VAL A 514 14.93 3.06 -29.53
CA VAL A 514 13.68 3.32 -28.83
C VAL A 514 12.77 4.12 -29.76
N ARG A 515 11.55 3.66 -29.93
CA ARG A 515 10.54 4.41 -30.66
C ARG A 515 10.18 5.67 -29.86
N GLU A 516 10.28 6.82 -30.48
CA GLU A 516 9.74 8.04 -29.88
C GLU A 516 8.21 7.96 -29.86
N VAL A 517 7.67 8.19 -28.68
CA VAL A 517 6.22 8.29 -28.43
C VAL A 517 5.95 9.61 -27.70
N SER A 518 4.76 10.16 -27.87
CA SER A 518 4.30 11.29 -27.07
C SER A 518 3.57 10.76 -25.84
N PRO A 519 3.67 11.44 -24.66
CA PRO A 519 2.89 11.04 -23.49
C PRO A 519 1.40 11.19 -23.79
N ARG A 520 0.60 10.26 -23.32
CA ARG A 520 -0.86 10.40 -23.33
C ARG A 520 -1.24 11.28 -22.15
N LEU A 521 -1.83 12.44 -22.44
CA LEU A 521 -2.37 13.39 -21.47
C LEU A 521 -3.89 13.29 -21.47
N ILE A 522 -4.51 13.74 -20.38
CA ILE A 522 -5.97 13.73 -20.26
C ILE A 522 -6.56 14.83 -21.15
N ASP A 523 -7.43 14.45 -22.07
CA ASP A 523 -8.27 15.35 -22.85
C ASP A 523 -9.60 15.57 -22.13
N PHE A 524 -9.80 16.74 -21.54
CA PHE A 524 -10.97 17.03 -20.70
C PHE A 524 -12.30 16.89 -21.44
N ASP A 525 -12.31 17.05 -22.75
CA ASP A 525 -13.51 17.00 -23.58
C ASP A 525 -13.78 15.59 -24.15
N LYS A 526 -12.75 14.74 -24.24
CA LYS A 526 -12.89 13.41 -24.83
C LYS A 526 -12.87 12.27 -23.80
N ASP A 527 -12.03 12.40 -22.74
CA ASP A 527 -11.88 11.32 -21.77
C ASP A 527 -13.00 11.32 -20.70
N ALA A 528 -13.80 12.41 -20.60
CA ALA A 528 -15.02 12.45 -19.79
C ALA A 528 -16.12 13.28 -20.44
N SER A 529 -17.37 12.90 -20.20
CA SER A 529 -18.52 13.75 -20.53
C SER A 529 -18.86 14.64 -19.35
N ILE A 530 -18.86 15.97 -19.56
CA ILE A 530 -19.03 16.96 -18.49
C ILE A 530 -20.33 17.70 -18.67
N SER A 531 -21.16 17.78 -17.62
CA SER A 531 -22.39 18.55 -17.62
C SER A 531 -22.63 19.29 -16.31
N LYS A 532 -23.27 20.44 -16.36
CA LYS A 532 -23.68 21.18 -15.16
C LYS A 532 -25.05 20.68 -14.68
N LEU A 533 -25.17 20.50 -13.37
CA LEU A 533 -26.43 20.20 -12.68
C LEU A 533 -26.99 21.44 -11.96
N GLY A 534 -26.16 22.45 -11.76
CA GLY A 534 -26.49 23.73 -11.12
C GLY A 534 -25.31 24.69 -11.25
N ASP A 535 -25.35 25.85 -10.60
CA ASP A 535 -24.31 26.88 -10.75
C ASP A 535 -22.93 26.37 -10.28
N GLU A 536 -22.88 25.62 -9.18
CA GLU A 536 -21.63 25.09 -8.57
C GLU A 536 -21.67 23.56 -8.42
N ALA A 537 -22.52 22.85 -9.17
CA ALA A 537 -22.59 21.40 -9.23
C ALA A 537 -22.23 20.91 -10.65
N VAL A 538 -21.18 20.11 -10.77
CA VAL A 538 -20.67 19.62 -12.05
C VAL A 538 -20.64 18.10 -12.04
N LEU A 539 -21.19 17.46 -13.07
CA LEU A 539 -21.17 16.02 -13.30
C LEU A 539 -20.08 15.67 -14.31
N TYR A 540 -19.25 14.72 -13.95
CA TYR A 540 -18.23 14.09 -14.80
C TYR A 540 -18.60 12.62 -14.97
N THR A 541 -18.74 12.16 -16.20
CA THR A 541 -19.12 10.78 -16.51
C THR A 541 -18.05 10.13 -17.36
N VAL A 542 -17.53 8.99 -16.90
CA VAL A 542 -16.53 8.18 -17.59
C VAL A 542 -17.08 6.77 -17.80
N LYS A 543 -16.91 6.22 -18.99
CA LYS A 543 -17.38 4.85 -19.29
C LYS A 543 -16.49 3.82 -18.63
N ASN A 544 -17.09 2.83 -17.96
CA ASN A 544 -16.40 1.61 -17.54
C ASN A 544 -16.34 0.62 -18.72
N PRO A 545 -15.13 0.31 -19.24
CA PRO A 545 -14.98 -0.62 -20.36
C PRO A 545 -14.84 -2.08 -19.93
N VAL A 546 -14.71 -2.36 -18.61
CA VAL A 546 -14.27 -3.66 -18.07
C VAL A 546 -15.44 -4.51 -17.60
N ASN A 547 -16.38 -3.92 -16.88
CA ASN A 547 -17.49 -4.65 -16.26
C ASN A 547 -18.73 -3.75 -16.07
N GLU A 548 -19.79 -4.31 -15.49
CA GLU A 548 -21.05 -3.62 -15.22
C GLU A 548 -21.15 -3.03 -13.81
N LEU A 549 -20.02 -2.58 -13.26
CA LEU A 549 -19.98 -1.93 -11.95
C LEU A 549 -19.85 -0.42 -12.09
N PHE A 550 -20.65 0.30 -11.32
CA PHE A 550 -20.47 1.74 -11.20
C PHE A 550 -19.72 2.15 -9.94
N ASN A 551 -19.09 3.31 -10.01
CA ASN A 551 -18.67 4.14 -8.89
C ASN A 551 -19.24 5.55 -9.08
N LEU A 552 -19.87 6.09 -8.03
CA LEU A 552 -20.30 7.47 -7.94
C LEU A 552 -19.66 8.12 -6.72
N SER A 553 -18.88 9.17 -6.94
CA SER A 553 -18.33 10.02 -5.88
C SER A 553 -19.01 11.39 -5.94
N VAL A 554 -19.57 11.83 -4.82
CA VAL A 554 -20.09 13.20 -4.67
C VAL A 554 -19.19 13.93 -3.69
N LYS A 555 -18.44 14.91 -4.18
CA LYS A 555 -17.40 15.61 -3.44
C LYS A 555 -17.77 17.05 -3.20
N TRP A 556 -18.20 17.39 -2.00
CA TRP A 556 -18.52 18.75 -1.59
C TRP A 556 -17.28 19.49 -1.09
N ASN A 557 -17.10 20.72 -1.53
CA ASN A 557 -15.97 21.57 -1.16
C ASN A 557 -16.15 22.13 0.27
N ARG A 558 -16.15 21.29 1.26
CA ARG A 558 -16.19 21.64 2.68
C ARG A 558 -15.62 20.50 3.52
N GLY A 559 -14.39 20.63 3.98
CA GLY A 559 -13.70 19.65 4.82
C GLY A 559 -13.41 20.15 6.22
N THR A 560 -12.52 19.47 6.93
CA THR A 560 -12.19 19.77 8.33
C THR A 560 -11.48 21.10 8.55
N LEU A 561 -10.83 21.68 7.52
CA LEU A 561 -10.27 23.03 7.59
C LEU A 561 -11.38 24.12 7.61
N ALA A 562 -12.53 23.84 6.98
CA ALA A 562 -13.69 24.73 7.03
C ALA A 562 -14.51 24.53 8.31
N ASP A 563 -14.62 23.28 8.76
CA ASP A 563 -15.40 22.92 9.95
C ASP A 563 -14.84 21.64 10.60
N PRO A 564 -14.04 21.77 11.66
CA PRO A 564 -13.43 20.60 12.32
C PRO A 564 -14.44 19.58 12.88
N ARG A 565 -15.71 19.93 13.03
CA ARG A 565 -16.75 19.03 13.52
C ARG A 565 -17.11 17.92 12.52
N LEU A 566 -16.71 18.08 11.27
CA LEU A 566 -17.05 17.15 10.19
C LEU A 566 -16.43 15.76 10.36
N ASP A 567 -15.34 15.60 11.12
CA ASP A 567 -14.82 14.28 11.55
C ASP A 567 -15.86 13.46 12.33
N ALA A 568 -16.64 14.12 13.20
CA ALA A 568 -17.70 13.44 13.94
C ALA A 568 -18.96 13.23 13.09
N VAL A 569 -19.18 14.08 12.09
CA VAL A 569 -20.32 13.98 11.17
C VAL A 569 -20.15 12.74 10.27
N ASP A 570 -19.00 12.56 9.67
CA ASP A 570 -18.76 11.38 8.82
C ASP A 570 -18.91 10.09 9.63
N ALA A 571 -18.32 10.04 10.82
CA ALA A 571 -18.46 8.91 11.74
C ALA A 571 -19.92 8.63 12.12
N LEU A 572 -20.77 9.67 12.27
CA LEU A 572 -22.18 9.50 12.55
C LEU A 572 -22.93 8.93 11.33
N LEU A 573 -22.77 9.54 10.16
CA LEU A 573 -23.51 9.18 8.94
C LEU A 573 -23.29 7.72 8.54
N ASN A 574 -22.09 7.20 8.75
CA ASN A 574 -21.78 5.79 8.51
C ASN A 574 -22.39 4.82 9.55
N ASN A 575 -23.00 5.35 10.62
CA ASN A 575 -23.53 4.54 11.72
C ASN A 575 -25.01 4.76 12.03
N ILE A 576 -25.73 5.56 11.23
CA ILE A 576 -27.15 5.84 11.43
C ILE A 576 -28.03 5.25 10.32
N GLY A 577 -29.32 5.16 10.58
CA GLY A 577 -30.38 4.87 9.63
C GLY A 577 -31.25 6.09 9.34
N THR A 578 -32.51 5.83 9.06
CA THR A 578 -33.55 6.84 8.81
C THR A 578 -34.64 6.76 9.89
N ASP A 579 -35.65 7.60 9.76
CA ASP A 579 -36.88 7.51 10.58
C ASP A 579 -37.65 6.19 10.42
N SER A 580 -37.44 5.50 9.30
CA SER A 580 -38.16 4.27 8.91
C SER A 580 -37.27 3.02 8.76
N LEU A 581 -35.96 3.19 8.60
CA LEU A 581 -34.98 2.10 8.43
C LEU A 581 -33.89 2.21 9.49
N THR A 582 -33.67 1.15 10.26
CA THR A 582 -32.49 1.05 11.10
C THR A 582 -31.22 0.99 10.23
N ARG A 583 -30.04 1.25 10.80
CA ARG A 583 -28.74 1.08 10.11
C ARG A 583 -28.60 -0.29 9.47
N GLN A 584 -29.02 -1.37 10.18
CA GLN A 584 -28.96 -2.73 9.68
C GLN A 584 -29.91 -2.94 8.49
N GLN A 585 -31.15 -2.43 8.56
CA GLN A 585 -32.11 -2.53 7.46
C GLN A 585 -31.67 -1.74 6.22
N LEU A 586 -31.07 -0.55 6.41
CA LEU A 586 -30.47 0.22 5.33
C LEU A 586 -29.33 -0.55 4.68
N GLY A 587 -28.43 -1.16 5.47
CA GLY A 587 -27.34 -1.97 4.98
C GLY A 587 -27.83 -3.18 4.17
N ASN A 588 -28.83 -3.90 4.67
CA ASN A 588 -29.46 -5.01 3.96
C ASN A 588 -30.09 -4.56 2.63
N ALA A 589 -30.80 -3.42 2.62
CA ALA A 589 -31.41 -2.88 1.39
C ALA A 589 -30.37 -2.49 0.34
N LEU A 590 -29.26 -1.88 0.74
CA LEU A 590 -28.13 -1.58 -0.17
C LEU A 590 -27.53 -2.88 -0.71
N GLN A 591 -27.27 -3.86 0.14
CA GLN A 591 -26.69 -5.13 -0.29
C GLN A 591 -27.62 -5.90 -1.24
N THR A 592 -28.95 -5.88 -1.01
CA THR A 592 -29.92 -6.47 -1.95
C THR A 592 -29.85 -5.84 -3.35
N LEU A 593 -29.50 -4.56 -3.41
CA LEU A 593 -29.25 -3.85 -4.67
C LEU A 593 -27.83 -4.13 -5.23
N GLY A 594 -26.99 -4.89 -4.54
CA GLY A 594 -25.59 -5.06 -4.87
C GLY A 594 -24.84 -3.72 -4.79
N ALA A 595 -25.14 -2.90 -3.82
CA ALA A 595 -24.60 -1.55 -3.68
C ALA A 595 -24.00 -1.30 -2.30
N ASP A 596 -23.08 -0.33 -2.23
CA ASP A 596 -22.48 0.19 -1.01
C ASP A 596 -22.54 1.70 -0.97
N MET A 597 -22.58 2.24 0.24
CA MET A 597 -22.53 3.66 0.51
C MET A 597 -21.62 3.95 1.69
N SER A 598 -20.74 4.91 1.55
CA SER A 598 -19.90 5.42 2.63
C SER A 598 -19.72 6.93 2.56
N PHE A 599 -19.49 7.53 3.72
CA PHE A 599 -19.09 8.92 3.84
C PHE A 599 -17.67 9.03 4.33
N SER A 600 -16.96 10.06 3.89
CA SER A 600 -15.63 10.38 4.36
C SER A 600 -15.38 11.87 4.34
N VAL A 601 -14.47 12.34 5.18
CA VAL A 601 -14.06 13.74 5.21
C VAL A 601 -12.55 13.86 5.17
N ASP A 602 -12.05 14.78 4.34
CA ASP A 602 -10.67 15.21 4.35
C ASP A 602 -10.55 16.69 4.79
N LYS A 603 -9.37 17.27 4.66
CA LYS A 603 -9.13 18.67 5.05
C LYS A 603 -9.94 19.67 4.23
N SER A 604 -10.19 19.39 2.95
CA SER A 604 -10.79 20.31 1.96
C SER A 604 -12.18 19.92 1.52
N SER A 605 -12.55 18.64 1.66
CA SER A 605 -13.80 18.11 1.14
C SER A 605 -14.49 17.10 2.05
N PHE A 606 -15.80 16.97 1.85
CA PHE A 606 -16.64 15.91 2.38
C PHE A 606 -17.16 15.08 1.21
N SER A 607 -17.07 13.77 1.28
CA SER A 607 -17.42 12.89 0.16
C SER A 607 -18.51 11.89 0.54
N LEU A 608 -19.37 11.58 -0.43
CA LEU A 608 -20.25 10.43 -0.46
C LEU A 608 -19.78 9.52 -1.59
N GLU A 609 -19.39 8.31 -1.25
CA GLU A 609 -19.02 7.27 -2.21
C GLU A 609 -20.14 6.24 -2.31
N VAL A 610 -20.56 5.95 -3.53
CA VAL A 610 -21.58 4.93 -3.83
C VAL A 610 -21.04 4.02 -4.92
N THR A 611 -21.04 2.73 -4.63
CA THR A 611 -20.60 1.72 -5.61
C THR A 611 -21.66 0.66 -5.77
N GLY A 612 -21.74 0.04 -6.94
CA GLY A 612 -22.74 -0.98 -7.14
C GLY A 612 -22.79 -1.54 -8.57
N ILE A 613 -23.86 -2.26 -8.86
CA ILE A 613 -24.12 -2.84 -10.18
C ILE A 613 -24.94 -1.83 -11.01
N ASP A 614 -24.51 -1.49 -12.21
CA ASP A 614 -25.09 -0.43 -13.06
C ASP A 614 -26.61 -0.53 -13.26
N LYS A 615 -27.14 -1.72 -13.49
CA LYS A 615 -28.59 -1.94 -13.64
C LYS A 615 -29.41 -1.51 -12.43
N ASN A 616 -28.78 -1.47 -11.25
CA ASN A 616 -29.41 -1.07 -9.99
C ASN A 616 -29.08 0.39 -9.60
N PHE A 617 -28.41 1.15 -10.46
CA PHE A 617 -28.01 2.53 -10.14
C PHE A 617 -29.21 3.41 -9.73
N LYS A 618 -30.28 3.40 -10.51
CA LYS A 618 -31.48 4.21 -10.21
C LYS A 618 -32.14 3.85 -8.86
N PRO A 619 -32.47 2.57 -8.56
CA PRO A 619 -33.03 2.22 -7.25
C PRO A 619 -32.05 2.46 -6.10
N THR A 620 -30.74 2.30 -6.31
CA THR A 620 -29.73 2.64 -5.32
C THR A 620 -29.75 4.13 -4.99
N MET A 621 -29.78 5.00 -5.99
CA MET A 621 -29.85 6.45 -5.77
C MET A 621 -31.15 6.90 -5.13
N GLN A 622 -32.27 6.22 -5.39
CA GLN A 622 -33.54 6.48 -4.70
C GLN A 622 -33.46 6.13 -3.20
N LEU A 623 -32.82 5.03 -2.86
CA LEU A 623 -32.58 4.64 -1.46
C LEU A 623 -31.67 5.64 -0.75
N ILE A 624 -30.62 6.13 -1.43
CA ILE A 624 -29.70 7.15 -0.89
C ILE A 624 -30.43 8.49 -0.70
N SER A 625 -31.27 8.86 -1.65
CA SER A 625 -32.14 10.05 -1.54
C SER A 625 -33.05 9.96 -0.30
N HIS A 626 -33.66 8.80 -0.09
CA HIS A 626 -34.47 8.54 1.12
C HIS A 626 -33.61 8.69 2.38
N PHE A 627 -32.40 8.12 2.38
CA PHE A 627 -31.47 8.26 3.53
C PHE A 627 -31.16 9.73 3.81
N ILE A 628 -30.68 10.48 2.79
CA ILE A 628 -30.28 11.88 2.97
C ILE A 628 -31.45 12.76 3.45
N GLY A 629 -32.66 12.48 2.95
CA GLY A 629 -33.87 13.23 3.33
C GLY A 629 -34.38 12.92 4.74
N ASN A 630 -34.14 11.72 5.26
CA ASN A 630 -34.76 11.21 6.46
C ASN A 630 -33.78 10.68 7.51
N MET A 631 -32.52 11.14 7.48
CA MET A 631 -31.48 10.77 8.45
C MET A 631 -31.96 10.95 9.88
N LYS A 632 -31.71 9.95 10.72
CA LYS A 632 -32.07 9.99 12.14
C LYS A 632 -30.97 9.40 12.99
N ALA A 633 -30.42 10.21 13.89
CA ALA A 633 -29.48 9.77 14.89
C ALA A 633 -30.22 9.19 16.10
N ASP A 634 -29.76 8.04 16.60
CA ASP A 634 -30.18 7.47 17.88
C ASP A 634 -29.09 7.63 18.94
N GLU A 635 -29.44 7.46 20.22
CA GLU A 635 -28.49 7.62 21.34
C GLU A 635 -27.32 6.65 21.26
N LYS A 636 -27.50 5.43 20.71
CA LYS A 636 -26.45 4.43 20.60
C LYS A 636 -25.42 4.84 19.54
N SER A 637 -25.87 5.32 18.39
CA SER A 637 -25.02 5.80 17.32
C SER A 637 -24.21 7.01 17.77
N VAL A 638 -24.84 7.99 18.43
CA VAL A 638 -24.14 9.14 19.03
C VAL A 638 -23.11 8.70 20.06
N LYS A 639 -23.49 7.76 20.95
CA LYS A 639 -22.57 7.21 21.94
C LYS A 639 -21.35 6.55 21.28
N LYS A 640 -21.56 5.78 20.19
CA LYS A 640 -20.47 5.12 19.45
C LYS A 640 -19.48 6.15 18.89
N VAL A 641 -19.98 7.26 18.31
CA VAL A 641 -19.13 8.36 17.81
C VAL A 641 -18.35 9.02 18.94
N VAL A 642 -19.00 9.31 20.07
CA VAL A 642 -18.33 9.89 21.25
C VAL A 642 -17.26 8.97 21.82
N ASP A 643 -17.54 7.68 21.91
CA ASP A 643 -16.56 6.71 22.44
C ASP A 643 -15.39 6.50 21.45
N GLY A 644 -15.65 6.56 20.16
CA GLY A 644 -14.61 6.61 19.12
C GLY A 644 -13.72 7.84 19.26
N ALA A 645 -14.31 9.03 19.42
CA ALA A 645 -13.57 10.27 19.62
C ALA A 645 -12.69 10.22 20.89
N LYS A 646 -13.18 9.68 22.01
CA LYS A 646 -12.40 9.47 23.23
C LYS A 646 -11.22 8.51 23.04
N THR A 647 -11.44 7.45 22.29
CA THR A 647 -10.39 6.47 21.97
C THR A 647 -9.31 7.11 21.12
N ASN A 648 -9.72 7.85 20.09
CA ASN A 648 -8.80 8.60 19.23
C ASN A 648 -7.97 9.62 20.05
N GLU A 649 -8.59 10.40 20.95
CA GLU A 649 -7.86 11.33 21.82
C GLU A 649 -6.79 10.67 22.69
N LYS A 650 -7.02 9.43 23.14
CA LYS A 650 -6.05 8.68 23.94
C LYS A 650 -4.90 8.11 23.11
N SER A 651 -5.11 7.88 21.84
CA SER A 651 -4.13 7.26 20.93
C SER A 651 -3.33 8.24 20.07
N LEU A 652 -3.59 9.55 20.16
CA LEU A 652 -2.98 10.59 19.32
C LEU A 652 -1.45 10.55 19.25
N THR A 653 -0.81 10.07 20.31
CA THR A 653 0.66 10.01 20.38
C THR A 653 1.20 8.58 20.41
N GLU A 654 0.37 7.56 20.15
CA GLU A 654 0.84 6.17 20.17
C GLU A 654 1.68 5.84 18.93
N SER A 655 1.23 6.27 17.76
CA SER A 655 1.96 6.13 16.50
C SER A 655 3.05 7.20 16.34
N ASN A 656 4.30 6.80 16.09
CA ASN A 656 5.39 7.74 15.80
C ASN A 656 5.11 8.51 14.49
N THR A 657 4.49 7.85 13.51
CA THR A 657 4.14 8.45 12.22
C THR A 657 3.08 9.54 12.36
N ASP A 658 2.07 9.33 13.21
CA ASP A 658 1.01 10.34 13.40
C ASP A 658 1.55 11.56 14.16
N VAL A 659 2.43 11.35 15.12
CA VAL A 659 3.16 12.46 15.76
C VAL A 659 4.03 13.20 14.76
N LEU A 660 4.73 12.49 13.87
CA LEU A 660 5.56 13.10 12.83
C LEU A 660 4.71 13.96 11.87
N LYS A 661 3.54 13.46 11.45
CA LYS A 661 2.59 14.22 10.61
C LYS A 661 2.08 15.47 11.31
N ALA A 662 1.74 15.38 12.59
CA ALA A 662 1.33 16.55 13.39
C ALA A 662 2.47 17.58 13.54
N MET A 663 3.71 17.10 13.73
CA MET A 663 4.89 17.98 13.76
C MET A 663 5.14 18.65 12.41
N LEU A 664 4.87 17.96 11.29
CA LEU A 664 4.98 18.53 9.95
C LEU A 664 3.97 19.67 9.75
N GLU A 665 2.71 19.44 10.12
CA GLU A 665 1.71 20.51 10.08
C GLU A 665 2.07 21.69 10.97
N TYR A 666 2.57 21.39 12.19
CA TYR A 666 3.02 22.43 13.09
C TYR A 666 4.23 23.20 12.53
N ALA A 667 5.18 22.52 11.91
CA ALA A 667 6.33 23.16 11.26
C ALA A 667 5.90 24.02 10.07
N ALA A 668 4.92 23.54 9.27
CA ALA A 668 4.47 24.24 8.07
C ALA A 668 3.47 25.37 8.36
N TYR A 669 2.62 25.26 9.39
CA TYR A 669 1.49 26.17 9.60
C TYR A 669 1.41 26.78 10.99
N GLY A 670 2.29 26.38 11.92
CA GLY A 670 2.32 26.88 13.31
C GLY A 670 0.99 26.66 14.04
N ASN A 671 0.47 27.73 14.63
CA ASN A 671 -0.82 27.67 15.35
C ASN A 671 -2.04 27.41 14.46
N ARG A 672 -1.88 27.42 13.11
CA ARG A 672 -2.92 27.05 12.16
C ARG A 672 -2.96 25.55 11.81
N ALA A 673 -2.07 24.74 12.41
CA ALA A 673 -2.06 23.31 12.21
C ALA A 673 -3.42 22.69 12.54
N SER A 674 -3.98 21.86 11.67
CA SER A 674 -5.34 21.30 11.82
C SER A 674 -5.48 20.49 13.10
N THR A 675 -4.44 19.83 13.55
CA THR A 675 -4.38 19.04 14.78
C THR A 675 -4.61 19.88 16.05
N LEU A 676 -4.33 21.18 16.00
CA LEU A 676 -4.59 22.14 17.11
C LEU A 676 -6.03 22.65 17.08
N HIS A 677 -6.80 22.40 16.03
CA HIS A 677 -8.18 22.87 15.85
C HIS A 677 -9.20 21.74 15.79
N ARG A 678 -8.76 20.49 15.96
CA ARG A 678 -9.64 19.32 15.93
C ARG A 678 -10.77 19.42 16.95
N THR A 679 -11.92 18.81 16.66
CA THR A 679 -13.04 18.71 17.58
C THR A 679 -12.73 17.69 18.68
N THR A 680 -12.93 18.08 19.94
CA THR A 680 -12.69 17.21 21.11
C THR A 680 -13.86 16.29 21.37
N ALA A 681 -13.63 15.14 22.05
CA ALA A 681 -14.69 14.21 22.43
C ALA A 681 -15.77 14.85 23.32
N LYS A 682 -15.40 15.85 24.11
CA LYS A 682 -16.32 16.64 24.91
C LYS A 682 -17.24 17.48 24.02
N GLU A 683 -16.71 18.11 22.99
CA GLU A 683 -17.48 18.92 22.02
C GLU A 683 -18.39 18.01 21.16
N VAL A 684 -17.88 16.85 20.71
CA VAL A 684 -18.68 15.84 20.00
C VAL A 684 -19.89 15.42 20.85
N LYS A 685 -19.67 15.15 22.14
CA LYS A 685 -20.75 14.80 23.05
C LYS A 685 -21.76 15.94 23.23
N ALA A 686 -21.30 17.16 23.34
CA ALA A 686 -22.14 18.33 23.51
C ALA A 686 -22.96 18.68 22.27
N MET A 687 -22.46 18.34 21.08
CA MET A 687 -23.14 18.63 19.82
C MET A 687 -24.41 17.77 19.63
N GLY A 688 -24.35 16.47 19.97
CA GLY A 688 -25.46 15.56 19.77
C GLY A 688 -25.73 15.22 18.30
N GLY A 689 -26.66 14.31 18.04
CA GLY A 689 -26.90 13.77 16.69
C GLY A 689 -27.52 14.78 15.72
N ASP A 690 -28.52 15.51 16.18
CA ASP A 690 -29.25 16.47 15.30
C ASP A 690 -28.34 17.58 14.78
N ALA A 691 -27.47 18.13 15.64
CA ALA A 691 -26.52 19.15 15.23
C ALA A 691 -25.42 18.61 14.26
N MET A 692 -25.08 17.31 14.34
CA MET A 692 -24.19 16.66 13.37
C MET A 692 -24.90 16.54 12.01
N ILE A 693 -26.17 16.10 11.99
CA ILE A 693 -26.97 16.03 10.77
C ILE A 693 -27.14 17.42 10.14
N ASP A 694 -27.39 18.46 10.94
CA ASP A 694 -27.48 19.83 10.45
C ASP A 694 -26.14 20.36 9.90
N ALA A 695 -25.02 19.94 10.47
CA ALA A 695 -23.70 20.24 9.91
C ALA A 695 -23.53 19.60 8.51
N PHE A 696 -23.97 18.36 8.31
CA PHE A 696 -23.98 17.74 6.98
C PHE A 696 -24.89 18.47 5.99
N ARG A 697 -26.10 18.90 6.42
CA ARG A 697 -26.98 19.70 5.56
C ARG A 697 -26.31 20.98 5.07
N LYS A 698 -25.45 21.60 5.88
CA LYS A 698 -24.62 22.74 5.44
C LYS A 698 -23.53 22.33 4.45
N VAL A 699 -22.95 21.11 4.58
CA VAL A 699 -22.01 20.59 3.60
C VAL A 699 -22.67 20.49 2.23
N THR A 700 -23.90 19.96 2.14
CA THR A 700 -24.59 19.77 0.86
C THR A 700 -24.94 21.07 0.12
N SER A 701 -24.81 22.24 0.75
CA SER A 701 -24.95 23.54 0.10
C SER A 701 -23.64 24.11 -0.48
N SER A 702 -22.53 23.42 -0.34
CA SER A 702 -21.23 23.83 -0.90
C SER A 702 -21.11 23.41 -2.37
N ALA A 703 -20.19 24.04 -3.11
CA ALA A 703 -19.82 23.59 -4.45
C ALA A 703 -19.52 22.09 -4.44
N CYS A 704 -19.94 21.36 -5.46
CA CYS A 704 -19.67 19.92 -5.51
C CYS A 704 -19.30 19.42 -6.91
N ASP A 705 -18.46 18.41 -6.94
CA ASP A 705 -18.16 17.62 -8.11
C ASP A 705 -18.79 16.22 -7.94
N ILE A 706 -19.49 15.78 -8.98
CA ILE A 706 -20.15 14.47 -9.01
C ILE A 706 -19.46 13.68 -10.09
N ILE A 707 -18.80 12.58 -9.69
CA ILE A 707 -17.96 11.80 -10.58
C ILE A 707 -18.58 10.41 -10.68
N TYR A 708 -19.01 10.04 -11.88
CA TYR A 708 -19.56 8.72 -12.16
C TYR A 708 -18.64 7.98 -13.12
N SER A 709 -18.33 6.73 -12.81
CA SER A 709 -17.73 5.80 -13.75
C SER A 709 -18.53 4.51 -13.78
N GLY A 710 -19.08 4.18 -14.94
CA GLY A 710 -20.00 3.04 -15.15
C GLY A 710 -20.44 2.91 -16.58
N SER A 711 -21.49 2.11 -16.85
CA SER A 711 -21.98 1.86 -18.19
C SER A 711 -23.01 2.88 -18.70
N LEU A 712 -23.65 3.68 -17.79
CA LEU A 712 -24.71 4.60 -18.14
C LEU A 712 -24.15 5.85 -18.84
N SER A 713 -24.95 6.43 -19.72
CA SER A 713 -24.65 7.69 -20.39
C SER A 713 -24.74 8.90 -19.45
N ASN A 714 -24.09 10.01 -19.83
CA ASN A 714 -24.15 11.25 -19.06
C ASN A 714 -25.59 11.75 -18.83
N ASP A 715 -26.46 11.67 -19.83
CA ASP A 715 -27.85 12.10 -19.72
C ASP A 715 -28.67 11.22 -18.76
N GLU A 716 -28.46 9.90 -18.77
CA GLU A 716 -29.11 8.99 -17.83
C GLU A 716 -28.65 9.25 -16.38
N VAL A 717 -27.35 9.39 -16.16
CA VAL A 717 -26.80 9.70 -14.83
C VAL A 717 -27.29 11.06 -14.36
N ARG A 718 -27.24 12.07 -15.23
CA ARG A 718 -27.73 13.42 -14.94
C ARG A 718 -29.21 13.43 -14.50
N ALA A 719 -30.06 12.71 -15.23
CA ALA A 719 -31.49 12.61 -14.93
C ALA A 719 -31.73 11.91 -13.56
N ILE A 720 -30.98 10.87 -13.25
CA ILE A 720 -31.12 10.13 -11.99
C ILE A 720 -30.60 10.98 -10.82
N VAL A 721 -29.38 11.50 -10.93
CA VAL A 721 -28.73 12.30 -9.88
C VAL A 721 -29.50 13.60 -9.62
N GLY A 722 -29.95 14.31 -10.65
CA GLY A 722 -30.76 15.53 -10.52
C GLY A 722 -32.08 15.33 -9.75
N ASN A 723 -32.69 14.13 -9.89
CA ASN A 723 -33.93 13.77 -9.19
C ASN A 723 -33.72 13.18 -7.79
N THR A 724 -32.51 12.78 -7.42
CA THR A 724 -32.24 12.02 -6.19
C THR A 724 -31.34 12.74 -5.20
N LEU A 725 -30.45 13.59 -5.65
CA LEU A 725 -29.58 14.40 -4.81
C LEU A 725 -30.02 15.88 -4.79
N PRO A 726 -29.76 16.62 -3.71
CA PRO A 726 -30.13 18.04 -3.63
C PRO A 726 -29.14 18.92 -4.43
N VAL A 727 -29.03 18.69 -5.74
CA VAL A 727 -28.01 19.33 -6.61
C VAL A 727 -28.51 20.64 -7.30
N GLU A 728 -29.80 20.86 -7.39
CA GLU A 728 -30.37 22.04 -8.03
C GLU A 728 -30.48 23.27 -7.10
N GLN A 729 -30.13 23.15 -5.85
CA GLN A 729 -30.16 24.24 -4.87
C GLN A 729 -29.01 25.22 -5.14
N SER A 730 -29.27 26.53 -4.81
CA SER A 730 -28.22 27.55 -4.83
C SER A 730 -27.05 27.12 -3.92
N ARG A 731 -25.83 27.13 -4.44
CA ARG A 731 -24.63 26.63 -3.77
C ARG A 731 -23.63 27.74 -3.52
N GLN A 732 -22.88 27.59 -2.45
CA GLN A 732 -21.71 28.42 -2.18
C GLN A 732 -20.62 28.13 -3.22
N ALA A 733 -19.99 29.20 -3.72
CA ALA A 733 -18.85 29.08 -4.62
C ALA A 733 -17.70 28.25 -4.00
N TYR A 734 -16.87 27.67 -4.87
CA TYR A 734 -15.67 26.95 -4.45
C TYR A 734 -14.74 27.86 -3.64
N VAL A 735 -14.29 27.34 -2.48
CA VAL A 735 -13.33 28.00 -1.58
C VAL A 735 -12.10 27.11 -1.41
N ASP A 736 -10.91 27.66 -1.61
CA ASP A 736 -9.68 26.98 -1.22
C ASP A 736 -9.34 27.30 0.24
N TYR A 737 -9.45 26.29 1.10
CA TYR A 737 -9.20 26.41 2.54
C TYR A 737 -7.73 26.18 2.91
N SER A 738 -6.85 25.85 1.97
CA SER A 738 -5.44 25.55 2.25
C SER A 738 -4.65 26.80 2.67
N TYR A 739 -3.58 26.58 3.45
CA TYR A 739 -2.70 27.63 3.94
C TYR A 739 -1.35 27.61 3.21
N ASP A 740 -0.73 28.75 3.09
CA ASP A 740 0.66 28.87 2.67
C ASP A 740 1.60 28.40 3.78
N PRO A 741 2.67 27.64 3.43
CA PRO A 741 3.70 27.26 4.38
C PRO A 741 4.43 28.47 4.95
N MET A 742 4.74 28.44 6.25
CA MET A 742 5.36 29.56 6.94
C MET A 742 6.91 29.53 6.86
N PRO A 743 7.60 30.68 6.81
CA PRO A 743 9.04 30.73 6.90
C PRO A 743 9.55 30.66 8.35
N TYR A 744 10.81 30.30 8.49
CA TYR A 744 11.56 30.44 9.74
C TYR A 744 12.59 31.57 9.61
N SER A 745 12.70 32.42 10.63
CA SER A 745 13.72 33.50 10.68
C SER A 745 15.07 33.02 11.20
N SER A 746 15.11 31.87 11.86
CA SER A 746 16.31 31.26 12.41
C SER A 746 16.10 29.74 12.54
N PRO A 747 17.18 28.94 12.54
CA PRO A 747 17.07 27.50 12.60
C PRO A 747 16.53 27.05 13.98
N VAL A 748 15.67 26.03 13.95
CA VAL A 748 15.03 25.46 15.15
C VAL A 748 15.06 23.93 15.09
N VAL A 749 15.19 23.30 16.25
CA VAL A 749 15.11 21.85 16.41
C VAL A 749 13.93 21.52 17.31
N TYR A 750 12.89 20.96 16.76
CA TYR A 750 11.74 20.44 17.51
C TYR A 750 11.95 18.97 17.87
N VAL A 751 11.77 18.63 19.13
CA VAL A 751 11.91 17.25 19.62
C VAL A 751 10.64 16.81 20.33
N PHE A 752 10.02 15.74 19.86
CA PHE A 752 8.98 15.04 20.58
C PHE A 752 9.55 13.75 21.17
N ASN A 753 9.50 13.63 22.51
CA ASN A 753 10.13 12.51 23.20
C ASN A 753 9.23 11.27 23.22
N LYS A 754 9.70 10.17 22.61
CA LYS A 754 9.10 8.83 22.66
C LYS A 754 10.09 7.87 23.33
N PRO A 755 10.01 7.69 24.67
CA PRO A 755 11.03 6.94 25.44
C PRO A 755 11.25 5.51 24.98
N ASP A 756 10.20 4.86 24.49
CA ASP A 756 10.20 3.44 24.10
C ASP A 756 10.44 3.24 22.58
N ALA A 757 10.64 4.32 21.82
CA ALA A 757 10.91 4.22 20.40
C ALA A 757 12.27 3.55 20.15
N ARG A 758 12.28 2.53 19.29
CA ARG A 758 13.49 1.86 18.79
C ARG A 758 14.03 2.59 17.56
N GLN A 759 13.14 3.13 16.77
CA GLN A 759 13.44 3.95 15.61
C GLN A 759 13.23 5.43 15.93
N THR A 760 14.07 6.30 15.37
CA THR A 760 13.87 7.74 15.33
C THR A 760 13.36 8.11 13.95
N LEU A 761 12.25 8.86 13.89
CA LEU A 761 11.79 9.52 12.68
C LEU A 761 12.17 11.00 12.77
N PHE A 762 12.75 11.54 11.70
CA PHE A 762 12.99 12.98 11.64
C PHE A 762 12.76 13.52 10.23
N PHE A 763 12.49 14.81 10.15
CA PHE A 763 12.46 15.53 8.89
C PHE A 763 13.08 16.92 9.02
N THR A 764 13.59 17.41 7.91
CA THR A 764 13.92 18.83 7.74
C THR A 764 12.79 19.51 6.97
N TYR A 765 12.50 20.74 7.31
CA TYR A 765 11.51 21.58 6.65
C TYR A 765 12.12 22.95 6.36
N GLU A 766 11.91 23.45 5.14
CA GLU A 766 12.23 24.81 4.77
C GLU A 766 11.22 25.35 3.76
N GLN A 767 10.89 26.65 3.90
CA GLN A 767 10.07 27.31 2.91
C GLN A 767 10.95 27.68 1.69
N VAL A 768 10.38 27.44 0.49
CA VAL A 768 10.98 27.82 -0.80
C VAL A 768 10.18 28.98 -1.37
N SER A 769 10.85 29.98 -1.91
CA SER A 769 10.23 31.13 -2.56
C SER A 769 9.29 30.70 -3.68
N PRO A 770 8.24 31.49 -3.99
CA PRO A 770 7.30 31.16 -5.06
C PRO A 770 8.00 30.91 -6.40
N LEU A 771 7.56 29.88 -7.11
CA LEU A 771 7.95 29.54 -8.49
C LEU A 771 6.69 29.75 -9.34
N THR A 772 6.66 30.84 -10.08
CA THR A 772 5.44 31.40 -10.67
C THR A 772 5.11 30.89 -12.05
N THR A 773 6.07 30.21 -12.70
CA THR A 773 5.97 29.68 -14.05
C THR A 773 6.33 28.21 -14.11
N VAL A 774 5.91 27.51 -15.16
CA VAL A 774 6.31 26.11 -15.40
C VAL A 774 7.84 26.04 -15.56
N GLN A 775 8.45 26.98 -16.27
CA GLN A 775 9.89 27.04 -16.50
C GLN A 775 10.69 27.11 -15.19
N GLU A 776 10.19 27.85 -14.18
CA GLU A 776 10.81 27.90 -12.86
C GLU A 776 10.60 26.60 -12.05
N ARG A 777 9.48 25.88 -12.29
CA ARG A 777 9.17 24.61 -11.59
C ARG A 777 9.94 23.40 -12.13
N ILE A 778 10.33 23.39 -13.40
CA ILE A 778 11.10 22.29 -13.98
C ILE A 778 12.39 21.99 -13.21
N PRO A 779 13.27 22.97 -12.91
CA PRO A 779 14.46 22.72 -12.10
C PRO A 779 14.16 22.22 -10.68
N ALA A 780 13.06 22.69 -10.08
CA ALA A 780 12.62 22.24 -8.76
C ALA A 780 12.15 20.76 -8.80
N THR A 781 11.41 20.36 -9.82
CA THR A 781 10.98 18.97 -10.03
C THR A 781 12.20 18.05 -10.24
N LEU A 782 13.16 18.49 -11.05
CA LEU A 782 14.42 17.76 -11.26
C LEU A 782 15.24 17.62 -9.98
N PHE A 783 15.32 18.69 -9.18
CA PHE A 783 15.97 18.66 -7.87
C PHE A 783 15.28 17.68 -6.92
N ASP A 784 13.95 17.69 -6.86
CA ASP A 784 13.17 16.80 -6.02
C ASP A 784 13.43 15.33 -6.36
N GLN A 785 13.39 15.00 -7.66
CA GLN A 785 13.71 13.66 -8.15
C GLN A 785 15.17 13.28 -7.88
N TYR A 786 16.11 14.18 -8.17
CA TYR A 786 17.54 13.96 -7.98
C TYR A 786 17.90 13.74 -6.51
N LEU A 787 17.33 14.57 -5.59
CA LEU A 787 17.64 14.47 -4.16
C LEU A 787 16.95 13.29 -3.50
N GLY A 788 15.65 13.11 -3.72
CA GLY A 788 14.84 12.19 -2.93
C GLY A 788 13.86 11.30 -3.69
N GLY A 789 13.78 11.40 -5.03
CA GLY A 789 12.84 10.63 -5.84
C GLY A 789 13.37 9.24 -6.22
N GLY A 790 12.90 8.21 -5.52
CA GLY A 790 13.21 6.83 -5.90
C GLY A 790 14.61 6.33 -5.53
N MET A 791 14.96 5.16 -6.06
CA MET A 791 16.18 4.42 -5.67
C MET A 791 17.47 4.99 -6.28
N SER A 792 17.37 5.83 -7.31
CA SER A 792 18.51 6.51 -7.95
C SER A 792 18.94 7.78 -7.21
N SER A 793 18.09 8.30 -6.31
CA SER A 793 18.28 9.59 -5.64
C SER A 793 19.46 9.64 -4.68
N VAL A 794 19.99 10.85 -4.47
CA VAL A 794 21.11 11.10 -3.55
C VAL A 794 20.80 10.58 -2.13
N MET A 795 19.60 10.85 -1.61
CA MET A 795 19.20 10.42 -0.28
C MET A 795 19.18 8.90 -0.16
N PHE A 796 18.62 8.22 -1.14
CA PHE A 796 18.58 6.76 -1.13
C PHE A 796 20.01 6.16 -1.19
N GLN A 797 20.84 6.67 -2.08
CA GLN A 797 22.23 6.19 -2.27
C GLN A 797 23.09 6.45 -1.03
N GLU A 798 23.14 7.70 -0.58
CA GLU A 798 24.07 8.12 0.46
C GLU A 798 23.65 7.67 1.87
N VAL A 799 22.35 7.68 2.17
CA VAL A 799 21.86 7.38 3.53
C VAL A 799 21.55 5.90 3.71
N ARG A 800 20.89 5.27 2.72
CA ARG A 800 20.49 3.86 2.81
C ARG A 800 21.58 2.94 2.26
N GLU A 801 21.89 3.02 0.97
CA GLU A 801 22.72 2.03 0.28
C GLU A 801 24.19 2.03 0.76
N PHE A 802 24.82 3.21 0.86
CA PHE A 802 26.24 3.27 1.16
C PHE A 802 26.57 3.24 2.65
N ARG A 803 25.65 3.72 3.50
CA ARG A 803 25.94 3.84 4.94
C ARG A 803 24.99 3.05 5.83
N SER A 804 23.96 2.43 5.28
CA SER A 804 22.95 1.67 6.01
C SER A 804 22.44 2.41 7.25
N MET A 805 22.24 3.73 7.11
CA MET A 805 21.80 4.58 8.24
C MET A 805 20.29 4.64 8.38
N ALA A 806 19.54 4.33 7.32
CA ALA A 806 18.10 4.39 7.32
C ALA A 806 17.51 3.32 6.40
N TYR A 807 16.36 2.77 6.77
CA TYR A 807 15.57 1.91 5.87
C TYR A 807 14.75 2.75 4.89
N SER A 808 14.10 3.82 5.40
CA SER A 808 13.33 4.74 4.57
C SER A 808 13.92 6.14 4.60
N THR A 809 14.05 6.75 3.44
CA THR A 809 14.50 8.12 3.24
C THR A 809 13.90 8.69 1.97
N GLY A 810 13.66 9.97 1.94
CA GLY A 810 13.13 10.67 0.78
C GLY A 810 13.12 12.17 0.95
N SER A 811 12.91 12.87 -0.15
CA SER A 811 12.75 14.33 -0.18
C SER A 811 11.58 14.67 -1.09
N ARG A 812 10.90 15.77 -0.79
CA ARG A 812 9.78 16.26 -1.60
C ARG A 812 9.61 17.76 -1.49
N ILE A 813 9.35 18.39 -2.66
CA ILE A 813 8.88 19.78 -2.73
C ILE A 813 7.35 19.78 -2.81
N MET A 814 6.71 20.29 -1.78
CA MET A 814 5.26 20.51 -1.76
C MET A 814 4.94 21.82 -2.48
N SER A 815 4.11 21.75 -3.50
CA SER A 815 3.71 22.89 -4.32
C SER A 815 2.18 22.99 -4.43
N ARG A 816 1.69 24.20 -4.71
CA ARG A 816 0.29 24.47 -5.02
C ARG A 816 0.10 24.75 -6.52
N SER A 817 -1.15 24.75 -6.98
CA SER A 817 -1.50 25.01 -8.38
C SER A 817 -0.88 26.31 -8.90
N LEU A 818 -0.26 26.25 -10.08
CA LEU A 818 0.27 27.43 -10.78
C LEU A 818 -0.84 28.39 -11.22
N LYS A 819 -2.05 27.89 -11.52
CA LYS A 819 -3.13 28.72 -12.03
C LYS A 819 -3.81 29.56 -10.94
N ARG A 820 -3.98 28.99 -9.72
CA ARG A 820 -4.63 29.67 -8.60
C ARG A 820 -3.64 30.28 -7.60
N HIS A 821 -2.45 29.67 -7.47
CA HIS A 821 -1.52 29.93 -6.37
C HIS A 821 -0.09 30.11 -6.86
N ALA A 822 0.11 30.75 -8.01
CA ALA A 822 1.45 30.99 -8.57
C ALA A 822 2.38 31.74 -7.58
N SER A 823 1.83 32.69 -6.82
CA SER A 823 2.57 33.48 -5.83
C SER A 823 2.71 32.82 -4.45
N SER A 824 2.14 31.63 -4.25
CA SER A 824 2.30 30.92 -2.98
C SER A 824 3.70 30.32 -2.87
N PRO A 825 4.36 30.41 -1.69
CA PRO A 825 5.62 29.73 -1.45
C PRO A 825 5.43 28.20 -1.47
N LEU A 826 6.51 27.49 -1.72
CA LEU A 826 6.59 26.05 -1.66
C LEU A 826 7.24 25.62 -0.34
N ALA A 827 7.24 24.34 -0.03
CA ALA A 827 7.98 23.78 1.10
C ALA A 827 8.80 22.57 0.65
N GLN A 828 10.09 22.57 0.99
CA GLN A 828 10.96 21.42 0.84
C GLN A 828 11.00 20.63 2.15
N ILE A 829 10.84 19.31 2.05
CA ILE A 829 10.83 18.39 3.19
C ILE A 829 11.74 17.22 2.87
N THR A 830 12.64 16.86 3.79
CA THR A 830 13.45 15.64 3.70
C THR A 830 13.16 14.78 4.92
N ILE A 831 12.71 13.54 4.71
CA ILE A 831 12.27 12.62 5.77
C ILE A 831 13.24 11.44 5.88
N VAL A 832 13.55 11.01 7.10
CA VAL A 832 14.41 9.85 7.39
C VAL A 832 13.88 9.06 8.58
N GLY A 833 13.80 7.73 8.40
CA GLY A 833 13.57 6.77 9.48
C GLY A 833 14.85 5.97 9.78
N THR A 834 15.43 6.16 10.98
CA THR A 834 16.73 5.59 11.36
C THR A 834 16.68 4.92 12.73
N GLN A 835 17.63 4.04 13.03
CA GLN A 835 17.81 3.53 14.40
C GLN A 835 18.10 4.64 15.39
N ALA A 836 17.63 4.48 16.62
CA ALA A 836 17.78 5.49 17.65
C ALA A 836 19.25 5.82 17.99
N ASP A 837 20.18 4.89 17.83
CA ASP A 837 21.62 5.07 18.06
C ASP A 837 22.37 5.63 16.83
N LYS A 838 21.81 5.53 15.63
CA LYS A 838 22.35 6.12 14.39
C LYS A 838 21.85 7.54 14.15
N THR A 839 20.87 8.02 14.93
CA THR A 839 20.15 9.29 14.70
C THR A 839 21.08 10.48 14.46
N MET A 840 22.08 10.68 15.32
CA MET A 840 22.98 11.83 15.19
C MET A 840 23.81 11.77 13.91
N GLY A 841 24.29 10.58 13.54
CA GLY A 841 25.01 10.36 12.29
C GLY A 841 24.14 10.62 11.06
N ALA A 842 22.88 10.16 11.08
CA ALA A 842 21.92 10.38 10.00
C ALA A 842 21.57 11.87 9.84
N ILE A 843 21.32 12.60 10.95
CA ILE A 843 21.07 14.05 10.93
C ILE A 843 22.29 14.80 10.34
N SER A 844 23.50 14.47 10.79
CA SER A 844 24.74 15.10 10.29
C SER A 844 24.93 14.86 8.78
N LEU A 845 24.66 13.65 8.33
CA LEU A 845 24.75 13.30 6.91
C LEU A 845 23.71 14.06 6.07
N VAL A 846 22.45 14.09 6.49
CA VAL A 846 21.38 14.80 5.77
C VAL A 846 21.65 16.30 5.70
N ASP A 847 22.08 16.91 6.81
CA ASP A 847 22.45 18.33 6.81
C ASP A 847 23.63 18.60 5.87
N SER A 848 24.63 17.71 5.84
CA SER A 848 25.75 17.81 4.89
C SER A 848 25.29 17.73 3.44
N LEU A 849 24.42 16.77 3.11
CA LEU A 849 23.88 16.60 1.77
C LEU A 849 23.02 17.79 1.32
N LEU A 850 22.27 18.41 2.23
CA LEU A 850 21.48 19.59 1.91
C LEU A 850 22.31 20.88 1.80
N ARG A 851 23.49 20.95 2.43
CA ARG A 851 24.43 22.11 2.35
C ARG A 851 25.40 21.99 1.18
N ASP A 852 25.79 20.77 0.86
CA ASP A 852 26.78 20.47 -0.17
C ASP A 852 26.39 19.18 -0.90
N MET A 853 25.32 19.31 -1.71
CA MET A 853 24.76 18.19 -2.47
C MET A 853 25.76 17.75 -3.54
N PRO A 854 26.12 16.45 -3.59
CA PRO A 854 26.95 15.95 -4.66
C PRO A 854 26.24 16.11 -6.01
N MET A 855 26.91 16.70 -6.99
CA MET A 855 26.40 16.92 -8.35
C MET A 855 27.11 15.96 -9.31
N ASP A 856 26.35 15.05 -9.90
CA ASP A 856 26.81 14.10 -10.88
C ASP A 856 25.93 14.20 -12.14
N GLU A 857 26.55 14.43 -13.29
CA GLU A 857 25.87 14.64 -14.58
C GLU A 857 25.02 13.42 -14.97
N LYS A 858 25.55 12.22 -14.74
CA LYS A 858 24.86 10.99 -15.11
C LYS A 858 23.63 10.74 -14.21
N ASN A 859 23.76 10.98 -12.90
CA ASN A 859 22.62 10.88 -11.97
C ASN A 859 21.56 11.93 -12.33
N PHE A 860 21.98 13.13 -12.76
CA PHE A 860 21.07 14.14 -13.28
C PHE A 860 20.32 13.65 -14.52
N LEU A 861 21.03 13.09 -15.50
CA LEU A 861 20.40 12.55 -16.72
C LEU A 861 19.40 11.43 -16.38
N THR A 862 19.72 10.59 -15.40
CA THR A 862 18.80 9.56 -14.91
C THR A 862 17.56 10.19 -14.28
N ALA A 863 17.72 11.12 -13.34
CA ALA A 863 16.59 11.81 -12.70
C ALA A 863 15.72 12.56 -13.71
N ARG A 864 16.34 13.19 -14.72
CA ARG A 864 15.62 13.87 -15.81
C ARG A 864 14.79 12.88 -16.62
N GLN A 865 15.38 11.73 -16.97
CA GLN A 865 14.66 10.69 -17.69
C GLN A 865 13.52 10.09 -16.85
N GLU A 866 13.73 9.90 -15.57
CA GLU A 866 12.68 9.44 -14.62
C GLU A 866 11.51 10.42 -14.58
N CYS A 867 11.75 11.73 -14.48
CA CYS A 867 10.68 12.74 -14.54
C CYS A 867 9.91 12.72 -15.86
N VAL A 868 10.61 12.48 -16.98
CA VAL A 868 9.97 12.31 -18.29
C VAL A 868 9.12 11.05 -18.32
N ASN A 869 9.67 9.92 -17.85
CA ASN A 869 8.97 8.63 -17.83
C ASN A 869 7.73 8.63 -16.92
N GLU A 870 7.78 9.38 -15.82
CA GLU A 870 6.64 9.55 -14.93
C GLU A 870 5.43 10.14 -15.66
N ILE A 871 5.64 11.14 -16.53
CA ILE A 871 4.54 11.72 -17.34
C ILE A 871 3.93 10.67 -18.29
N TYR A 872 4.72 9.71 -18.79
CA TYR A 872 4.19 8.63 -19.63
C TYR A 872 3.40 7.60 -18.85
N ASN A 873 3.83 7.27 -17.61
CA ASN A 873 3.22 6.22 -16.80
C ASN A 873 1.96 6.68 -16.03
N GLU A 874 1.76 7.99 -15.86
CA GLU A 874 0.73 8.54 -14.98
C GLU A 874 -0.65 8.75 -15.64
N PHE A 875 -0.91 8.20 -16.84
CA PHE A 875 -2.26 8.27 -17.38
C PHE A 875 -3.21 7.47 -16.46
N PRO A 876 -4.25 8.12 -15.90
CA PRO A 876 -5.09 7.50 -14.87
C PRO A 876 -5.99 6.40 -15.45
N SER A 877 -6.47 5.51 -14.58
CA SER A 877 -7.48 4.52 -14.92
C SER A 877 -8.83 5.19 -15.20
N PHE A 878 -9.74 4.47 -15.87
CA PHE A 878 -11.08 4.97 -16.14
C PHE A 878 -11.85 5.36 -14.86
N ARG A 879 -11.50 4.80 -13.70
CA ARG A 879 -12.07 5.18 -12.39
C ARG A 879 -11.58 6.54 -11.90
N GLU A 880 -10.39 6.93 -12.29
CA GLU A 880 -9.69 8.12 -11.78
C GLU A 880 -9.81 9.34 -12.71
N ILE A 881 -9.98 9.13 -14.01
CA ILE A 881 -10.03 10.22 -15.03
C ILE A 881 -11.00 11.34 -14.63
N GLY A 882 -12.23 11.01 -14.25
CA GLY A 882 -13.22 12.00 -13.88
C GLY A 882 -12.83 12.83 -12.66
N ALA A 883 -12.24 12.19 -11.66
CA ALA A 883 -11.75 12.85 -10.45
C ALA A 883 -10.55 13.75 -10.73
N GLU A 884 -9.63 13.31 -11.59
CA GLU A 884 -8.46 14.10 -11.99
C GLU A 884 -8.87 15.35 -12.78
N ILE A 885 -9.77 15.21 -13.75
CA ILE A 885 -10.31 16.37 -14.50
C ILE A 885 -10.99 17.35 -13.53
N ALA A 886 -11.84 16.87 -12.62
CA ALA A 886 -12.51 17.70 -11.64
C ALA A 886 -11.49 18.45 -10.75
N ALA A 887 -10.47 17.78 -10.25
CA ALA A 887 -9.42 18.36 -9.43
C ALA A 887 -8.63 19.43 -10.19
N GLN A 888 -8.19 19.15 -11.40
CA GLN A 888 -7.44 20.11 -12.22
C GLN A 888 -8.30 21.33 -12.58
N ARG A 889 -9.58 21.15 -12.95
CA ARG A 889 -10.51 22.26 -13.21
C ARG A 889 -10.74 23.14 -11.98
N ARG A 890 -10.89 22.55 -10.79
CA ARG A 890 -10.98 23.31 -9.52
C ARG A 890 -9.69 24.08 -9.21
N GLN A 891 -8.55 23.58 -9.69
CA GLN A 891 -7.28 24.29 -9.62
C GLN A 891 -7.07 25.36 -10.71
N GLY A 892 -8.03 25.53 -11.63
CA GLY A 892 -8.03 26.57 -12.66
C GLY A 892 -7.44 26.15 -14.00
N TYR A 893 -7.17 24.86 -14.22
CA TYR A 893 -6.71 24.34 -15.50
C TYR A 893 -7.89 24.09 -16.44
N THR A 894 -7.66 24.30 -17.74
CA THR A 894 -8.59 24.05 -18.85
C THR A 894 -8.11 22.89 -19.74
N GLU A 895 -6.93 22.39 -19.50
CA GLU A 895 -6.28 21.26 -20.15
C GLU A 895 -5.38 20.55 -19.11
N ASP A 896 -4.86 19.39 -19.43
CA ASP A 896 -3.97 18.66 -18.52
C ASP A 896 -2.82 19.56 -18.03
N SER A 897 -2.64 19.60 -16.73
CA SER A 897 -1.65 20.45 -16.05
C SER A 897 -0.20 20.14 -16.44
N LYS A 898 0.04 18.96 -17.00
CA LYS A 898 1.34 18.49 -17.48
C LYS A 898 1.61 18.80 -18.96
N THR A 899 0.69 19.52 -19.62
CA THR A 899 0.88 19.94 -21.03
C THR A 899 2.19 20.70 -21.19
N GLY A 900 3.06 20.22 -22.11
CA GLY A 900 4.37 20.81 -22.40
C GLY A 900 5.50 20.45 -21.41
N TRP A 901 5.21 19.79 -20.28
CA TRP A 901 6.25 19.48 -19.27
C TRP A 901 7.33 18.55 -19.81
N SER A 902 6.98 17.50 -20.56
CA SER A 902 7.94 16.54 -21.09
C SER A 902 9.00 17.20 -22.00
N GLU A 903 8.59 18.19 -22.81
CA GLU A 903 9.52 18.93 -23.66
C GLU A 903 10.47 19.83 -22.86
N LEU A 904 9.94 20.50 -21.83
CA LEU A 904 10.74 21.35 -20.95
C LEU A 904 11.73 20.54 -20.13
N LEU A 905 11.31 19.40 -19.59
CA LEU A 905 12.18 18.46 -18.86
C LEU A 905 13.33 17.97 -19.75
N ARG A 906 13.05 17.57 -21.00
CA ARG A 906 14.10 17.11 -21.95
C ARG A 906 15.14 18.20 -22.26
N LYS A 907 14.75 19.47 -22.25
CA LYS A 907 15.63 20.62 -22.53
C LYS A 907 16.41 21.09 -21.29
N ALA A 908 15.97 20.75 -20.10
CA ALA A 908 16.59 21.19 -18.87
C ALA A 908 17.99 20.59 -18.67
N THR A 909 18.89 21.38 -18.11
CA THR A 909 20.30 21.04 -17.89
C THR A 909 20.62 20.85 -16.39
N ALA A 910 21.72 20.19 -16.10
CA ALA A 910 22.23 20.07 -14.73
C ALA A 910 22.51 21.45 -14.10
N ASP A 911 22.90 22.44 -14.90
CA ASP A 911 23.13 23.81 -14.43
C ASP A 911 21.83 24.51 -14.04
N ASP A 912 20.71 24.21 -14.69
CA ASP A 912 19.41 24.75 -14.28
C ASP A 912 19.02 24.22 -12.90
N MET A 913 19.16 22.92 -12.67
CA MET A 913 18.93 22.28 -11.37
C MET A 913 19.91 22.80 -10.30
N ARG A 914 21.19 22.96 -10.66
CA ARG A 914 22.21 23.49 -9.74
C ARG A 914 21.87 24.92 -9.31
N ARG A 915 21.48 25.81 -10.24
CA ARG A 915 21.06 27.18 -9.91
C ARG A 915 19.85 27.19 -8.97
N PHE A 916 18.87 26.32 -9.20
CA PHE A 916 17.74 26.18 -8.29
C PHE A 916 18.22 25.75 -6.89
N TYR A 917 19.02 24.71 -6.77
CA TYR A 917 19.58 24.24 -5.50
C TYR A 917 20.32 25.34 -4.76
N GLU A 918 21.23 26.06 -5.43
CA GLU A 918 22.04 27.10 -4.79
C GLU A 918 21.19 28.28 -4.32
N SER A 919 20.20 28.72 -5.12
CA SER A 919 19.41 29.91 -4.82
C SER A 919 18.25 29.66 -3.85
N HIS A 920 17.69 28.46 -3.81
CA HIS A 920 16.46 28.19 -3.04
C HIS A 920 16.65 27.21 -1.87
N ILE A 921 17.58 26.28 -1.96
CA ILE A 921 17.78 25.25 -0.93
C ILE A 921 19.01 25.55 -0.09
N LYS A 922 20.19 25.70 -0.72
CA LYS A 922 21.45 25.98 -0.03
C LYS A 922 21.41 27.36 0.64
N ALA A 923 20.85 28.35 -0.01
CA ALA A 923 20.70 29.71 0.55
C ALA A 923 19.80 29.75 1.80
N ASN A 924 18.82 28.83 1.90
CA ASN A 924 17.87 28.74 3.01
C ASN A 924 18.36 27.88 4.19
N ALA A 925 19.56 27.33 4.15
CA ALA A 925 20.08 26.44 5.19
C ALA A 925 20.03 27.02 6.62
N SER A 926 20.11 28.37 6.76
CA SER A 926 19.98 29.09 8.04
C SER A 926 18.52 29.29 8.52
N HIS A 927 17.54 28.88 7.73
CA HIS A 927 16.09 29.06 7.99
C HIS A 927 15.34 27.71 8.09
N ARG A 928 16.06 26.65 8.39
CA ARG A 928 15.53 25.28 8.40
C ARG A 928 15.00 24.87 9.77
N ALA A 929 13.87 24.19 9.80
CA ALA A 929 13.41 23.48 10.97
C ALA A 929 13.81 22.00 10.88
N LEU A 930 14.37 21.43 11.96
CA LEU A 930 14.64 20.01 12.14
C LEU A 930 13.64 19.45 13.16
N CYS A 931 12.82 18.49 12.77
CA CYS A 931 11.79 17.89 13.63
C CYS A 931 12.12 16.42 13.90
N ILE A 932 12.10 16.01 15.16
CA ILE A 932 12.56 14.69 15.62
C ILE A 932 11.50 14.06 16.51
N VAL A 933 11.07 12.84 16.17
CA VAL A 933 10.26 11.95 17.01
C VAL A 933 11.13 10.76 17.42
N GLY A 934 11.50 10.67 18.70
CA GLY A 934 12.39 9.60 19.14
C GLY A 934 12.74 9.65 20.63
N ASN A 935 13.60 8.75 21.06
CA ASN A 935 14.03 8.66 22.45
C ASN A 935 15.11 9.71 22.77
N LYS A 936 14.74 10.75 23.55
CA LYS A 936 15.66 11.84 23.94
C LYS A 936 16.95 11.38 24.63
N LYS A 937 16.94 10.21 25.27
CA LYS A 937 18.14 9.66 25.94
C LYS A 937 19.20 9.15 24.93
N LYS A 938 18.81 8.99 23.67
CA LYS A 938 19.69 8.59 22.55
C LYS A 938 20.16 9.78 21.72
N LEU A 939 19.69 11.00 22.04
CA LEU A 939 20.03 12.23 21.35
C LEU A 939 21.12 12.99 22.12
N ASN A 940 22.13 13.47 21.40
CA ASN A 940 23.13 14.39 21.95
C ASN A 940 22.62 15.84 21.82
N LEU A 941 22.00 16.37 22.87
CA LEU A 941 21.39 17.70 22.87
C LEU A 941 22.39 18.83 22.58
N LYS A 942 23.65 18.70 23.05
CA LYS A 942 24.73 19.68 22.77
C LYS A 942 25.07 19.68 21.28
N GLU A 943 25.07 18.54 20.65
CA GLU A 943 25.29 18.43 19.22
C GLU A 943 24.09 18.92 18.41
N LEU A 944 22.86 18.58 18.84
CA LEU A 944 21.63 19.10 18.22
C LEU A 944 21.55 20.63 18.22
N SER A 945 22.09 21.30 19.24
CA SER A 945 22.09 22.77 19.31
C SER A 945 22.90 23.44 18.18
N LYS A 946 23.74 22.68 17.45
CA LYS A 946 24.43 23.20 16.24
C LYS A 946 23.47 23.42 15.08
N TYR A 947 22.34 22.69 15.06
CA TYR A 947 21.33 22.77 14.00
C TYR A 947 20.22 23.78 14.30
N GLY A 948 20.22 24.40 15.49
CA GLY A 948 19.24 25.39 15.88
C GLY A 948 18.87 25.34 17.35
N LYS A 949 17.98 26.24 17.76
CA LYS A 949 17.43 26.28 19.13
C LYS A 949 16.61 25.01 19.38
N VAL A 950 16.99 24.18 20.36
CA VAL A 950 16.28 22.95 20.71
C VAL A 950 15.02 23.27 21.52
N VAL A 951 13.87 22.83 21.04
CA VAL A 951 12.54 23.00 21.65
C VAL A 951 11.88 21.64 21.82
N PHE A 952 11.55 21.29 23.07
CA PHE A 952 10.80 20.06 23.33
C PHE A 952 9.31 20.33 23.22
N LEU A 953 8.66 19.68 22.25
CA LEU A 953 7.22 19.70 22.08
C LEU A 953 6.57 18.66 22.99
N LYS A 954 5.43 19.02 23.56
CA LYS A 954 4.54 18.16 24.32
C LYS A 954 3.29 17.86 23.49
N GLU A 955 2.54 16.86 23.88
CA GLU A 955 1.29 16.50 23.21
C GLU A 955 0.35 17.71 23.00
N LYS A 956 0.15 18.53 24.01
CA LYS A 956 -0.69 19.75 23.95
C LYS A 956 -0.20 20.82 22.96
N ASP A 957 1.07 20.76 22.56
CA ASP A 957 1.65 21.70 21.59
C ASP A 957 1.37 21.26 20.15
N LEU A 958 0.96 20.00 19.96
CA LEU A 958 0.65 19.40 18.67
C LEU A 958 -0.81 19.04 18.50
N PHE A 959 -1.52 18.72 19.59
CA PHE A 959 -2.89 18.23 19.57
C PHE A 959 -3.76 18.97 20.58
N ARG A 960 -4.95 19.36 20.14
CA ARG A 960 -6.03 19.81 21.03
C ARG A 960 -6.72 18.58 21.64
N LYS A 961 -6.94 18.63 22.97
CA LYS A 961 -7.68 17.61 23.76
C LYS A 961 -8.88 18.22 24.48
#